data_1ee279d8e9e0c0b0f38a685b16a363f9
#
_entry.id   1ee279d8e9e0c0b0f38a685b16a363f9
#
_cell.length_a   1.000
_cell.length_b   1.000
_cell.length_c   1.000
_cell.angle_alpha   90.00
_cell.angle_beta   90.00
_cell.angle_gamma   90.00
#
_symmetry.space_group_name_H-M   'P 1'
#
loop_
_entity.id
_entity.type
_entity.pdbx_description
1 polymer ?
#
loop_
_entity_poly.entity_id
_entity_poly.type
_entity_poly.pdbx_seq_one_letter_code
_entity_poly.pdbx_strand_id
1 'polypeptide(L)'
;MLGSHLNLIAPISPSLSRLSCLHPSSSLPAADLLKAASRKLIFATKTHSVSTMATEEENLGNVKRQLAKLFEVSLRTIVPDEPEVEPVVVACAGKFGDYQCNNAMGLWSKIKGKGTNFKGPPSVGQAIMKNLPKSEIIESCSVAGPGFVNVVLSKKWIAKSIQKMLIDGIEKWAPQLQIKRAVVDFSSPNIAKEMHVGHLRSTIIGDTLARTLEFSNVEVLRRNHVGDWGTQFGMLIEFLFEKFPNAEEVSETAIGDLQAFYKASKQRFDDDPAFKERAQQAVVRLQGGEPKYRNAWLKICEISRKEFHMVYERLGVHLEERGESFYHPYIPGVLKELGDLGLIEESQGARVIVLEGFNIPLIVVKSDGGYNYASTDLTALWYRLNEEKADWIIYVTDVGQQQHFDMFFKAAKRAGWLPTDDALKPKVTHVGFGLVLGEDGKRFRTRSSEVVRLVDLLDEAKDRSKTALLERGKAEEWTEKELDQTAEAVGYSAVKYADLKNNRLTNYTFDFDQMLNDKGNTAVYLLYAHARICSIIRKSGRNIEELKKTGEIVLDHTGERELGLHLLQFSENVEETCTNLLPNVLCEYLYNLSEVFTKKFYSNCQVVGSPEETSRLLLCEATAIVMRKCFNLLGIEPVYKI
;
A
#
# COMPACT_ATOMS: atom_id res chain seq x y z
N MET A 1 16.16 8.08 -5.76
CA MET A 1 17.40 7.64 -5.14
C MET A 1 17.89 6.29 -5.64
N LEU A 2 18.14 6.08 -6.90
CA LEU A 2 18.38 4.74 -7.36
C LEU A 2 19.36 4.67 -8.44
N GLY A 3 20.49 4.49 -7.99
CA GLY A 3 21.52 3.56 -8.29
C GLY A 3 21.75 3.35 -9.75
N SER A 4 22.58 4.13 -10.29
CA SER A 4 23.40 3.77 -11.44
C SER A 4 24.89 4.00 -11.11
N HIS A 5 25.34 3.53 -9.96
CA HIS A 5 26.77 3.52 -9.61
C HIS A 5 27.15 2.21 -8.92
N LEU A 6 27.01 1.12 -9.66
CA LEU A 6 27.70 -0.15 -9.40
C LEU A 6 28.34 -0.59 -10.72
N ASN A 7 29.39 0.09 -11.11
CA ASN A 7 30.38 -0.42 -12.07
C ASN A 7 31.70 0.26 -11.76
N LEU A 8 32.51 -0.42 -10.97
CA LEU A 8 33.97 -0.31 -10.95
C LEU A 8 34.51 -1.25 -9.86
N ILE A 9 34.57 -2.52 -10.17
CA ILE A 9 35.64 -3.42 -9.73
C ILE A 9 35.74 -4.51 -10.80
N ALA A 10 36.88 -4.55 -11.48
CA ALA A 10 37.25 -5.54 -12.47
C ALA A 10 37.54 -6.90 -11.78
N PRO A 11 37.40 -8.02 -12.50
CA PRO A 11 37.51 -9.35 -11.92
C PRO A 11 38.95 -9.80 -11.76
N ILE A 12 39.26 -10.30 -10.60
CA ILE A 12 40.42 -11.20 -10.40
C ILE A 12 39.86 -12.62 -10.33
N SER A 13 40.21 -13.42 -11.32
CA SER A 13 39.94 -14.84 -11.31
C SER A 13 40.98 -15.60 -10.49
N PRO A 14 40.58 -16.68 -9.85
CA PRO A 14 41.41 -17.90 -9.88
C PRO A 14 40.64 -19.16 -10.28
N SER A 15 41.34 -19.93 -11.07
CA SER A 15 41.21 -21.25 -11.59
C SER A 15 40.49 -22.31 -10.75
N LEU A 16 39.65 -23.05 -11.45
CA LEU A 16 39.31 -24.48 -11.48
C LEU A 16 39.90 -25.40 -10.41
N SER A 17 38.99 -26.08 -9.67
CA SER A 17 39.08 -27.52 -9.50
C SER A 17 37.69 -28.18 -9.44
N ARG A 18 37.52 -29.25 -10.21
CA ARG A 18 36.34 -30.08 -10.38
C ARG A 18 35.97 -30.80 -9.07
N LEU A 19 34.71 -30.94 -8.80
CA LEU A 19 34.14 -32.21 -8.31
C LEU A 19 32.64 -32.29 -8.62
N SER A 20 32.28 -33.48 -8.99
CA SER A 20 31.08 -34.01 -9.62
C SER A 20 29.81 -33.99 -8.79
N CYS A 21 28.69 -33.84 -9.50
CA CYS A 21 27.39 -34.53 -9.37
C CYS A 21 26.86 -34.92 -7.99
N LEU A 22 25.72 -34.35 -7.64
CA LEU A 22 24.53 -35.14 -7.23
C LEU A 22 23.32 -34.19 -7.15
N HIS A 23 22.32 -34.41 -8.00
CA HIS A 23 20.97 -33.92 -7.82
C HIS A 23 20.33 -34.55 -6.59
N PRO A 24 19.49 -33.83 -5.85
CA PRO A 24 18.15 -34.32 -5.71
C PRO A 24 17.08 -33.25 -6.00
N SER A 25 16.17 -33.64 -6.85
CA SER A 25 14.85 -33.06 -7.03
C SER A 25 14.05 -33.08 -5.72
N SER A 26 13.59 -31.93 -5.25
CA SER A 26 12.37 -31.85 -4.47
C SER A 26 11.83 -30.40 -4.54
N SER A 27 10.84 -30.22 -5.40
CA SER A 27 9.95 -29.08 -5.44
C SER A 27 9.07 -29.09 -4.19
N LEU A 28 9.27 -28.14 -3.29
CA LEU A 28 8.32 -27.86 -2.23
C LEU A 28 7.29 -26.83 -2.74
N PRO A 29 5.98 -27.04 -2.54
CA PRO A 29 4.95 -26.14 -3.03
C PRO A 29 4.94 -24.84 -2.23
N ALA A 30 4.67 -23.73 -2.94
CA ALA A 30 4.61 -22.35 -2.42
C ALA A 30 3.63 -22.13 -1.24
N ALA A 31 2.79 -23.10 -0.93
CA ALA A 31 1.81 -23.05 0.17
C ALA A 31 2.45 -23.04 1.58
N ASP A 32 3.66 -23.53 1.74
CA ASP A 32 4.28 -23.64 3.06
C ASP A 32 5.06 -22.40 3.50
N LEU A 33 5.48 -21.56 2.57
CA LEU A 33 6.11 -20.26 2.88
C LEU A 33 5.07 -19.23 3.40
N LEU A 34 3.83 -19.29 2.92
CA LEU A 34 2.73 -18.46 3.42
C LEU A 34 2.31 -18.83 4.86
N LYS A 35 2.41 -20.10 5.22
CA LYS A 35 2.12 -20.56 6.59
C LYS A 35 3.17 -20.13 7.63
N ALA A 36 4.41 -19.97 7.22
CA ALA A 36 5.49 -19.51 8.09
C ALA A 36 5.43 -18.00 8.36
N ALA A 37 5.06 -17.20 7.37
CA ALA A 37 4.86 -15.76 7.52
C ALA A 37 3.64 -15.42 8.40
N SER A 38 2.53 -16.15 8.24
CA SER A 38 1.34 -15.98 9.08
C SER A 38 1.56 -16.34 10.55
N ARG A 39 2.52 -17.24 10.85
CA ARG A 39 2.79 -17.64 12.25
C ARG A 39 3.66 -16.66 13.04
N LYS A 40 4.42 -15.78 12.39
CA LYS A 40 5.28 -14.79 13.08
C LYS A 40 4.60 -13.45 13.37
N LEU A 41 3.47 -13.13 12.73
CA LEU A 41 2.77 -11.84 12.92
C LEU A 41 1.68 -11.87 14.03
N ILE A 42 1.44 -13.00 14.67
CA ILE A 42 0.37 -13.14 15.71
C ILE A 42 0.86 -12.80 17.12
N PHE A 43 2.15 -12.58 17.33
CA PHE A 43 2.68 -12.33 18.67
C PHE A 43 3.29 -10.94 18.79
N ALA A 44 2.47 -9.92 18.94
CA ALA A 44 2.89 -8.69 19.67
C ALA A 44 1.77 -7.65 19.78
N THR A 45 0.89 -7.79 20.76
CA THR A 45 0.25 -6.63 21.39
C THR A 45 0.05 -6.92 22.87
N LYS A 46 1.09 -6.71 23.66
CA LYS A 46 0.94 -6.49 25.09
C LYS A 46 0.92 -5.01 25.36
N THR A 47 -0.19 -4.45 25.75
CA THR A 47 -0.23 -3.16 26.44
C THR A 47 -1.26 -3.17 27.54
N HIS A 48 -0.84 -2.69 28.68
CA HIS A 48 -1.62 -2.48 29.89
C HIS A 48 -2.82 -1.60 29.61
N SER A 49 -4.01 -2.09 29.86
CA SER A 49 -5.23 -1.29 29.90
C SER A 49 -5.56 -0.95 31.35
N VAL A 50 -5.37 0.30 31.72
CA VAL A 50 -6.09 0.90 32.84
C VAL A 50 -7.44 1.34 32.33
N SER A 51 -8.47 0.81 32.98
CA SER A 51 -9.88 1.08 32.76
C SER A 51 -10.19 2.58 32.76
N THR A 52 -10.72 3.09 31.67
CA THR A 52 -11.70 4.16 31.66
C THR A 52 -12.89 3.66 30.84
N MET A 53 -14.01 3.47 31.51
CA MET A 53 -15.31 3.26 30.86
C MET A 53 -15.69 4.57 30.14
N ALA A 54 -15.16 4.79 28.96
CA ALA A 54 -15.78 5.63 27.97
C ALA A 54 -16.72 4.72 27.19
N THR A 55 -17.95 5.13 27.01
CA THR A 55 -18.92 4.52 26.10
C THR A 55 -18.30 4.55 24.71
N GLU A 56 -17.57 3.49 24.33
CA GLU A 56 -17.13 3.28 22.97
C GLU A 56 -18.39 3.16 22.13
N GLU A 57 -18.66 4.14 21.27
CA GLU A 57 -19.60 3.98 20.17
C GLU A 57 -19.21 2.68 19.45
N GLU A 58 -20.07 1.69 19.51
CA GLU A 58 -19.81 0.38 18.93
C GLU A 58 -19.43 0.55 17.46
N ASN A 59 -18.21 0.19 17.11
CA ASN A 59 -17.78 0.11 15.72
C ASN A 59 -18.48 -1.08 15.06
N LEU A 60 -19.69 -0.84 14.57
CA LEU A 60 -20.57 -1.84 13.98
C LEU A 60 -19.99 -2.52 12.73
N GLY A 61 -18.93 -1.95 12.15
CA GLY A 61 -18.37 -2.44 10.91
C GLY A 61 -17.38 -3.61 11.02
N ASN A 62 -16.77 -3.86 12.20
CA ASN A 62 -15.78 -4.95 12.33
C ASN A 62 -16.35 -6.14 13.09
N VAL A 63 -16.87 -7.12 12.34
CA VAL A 63 -17.50 -8.34 12.89
C VAL A 63 -16.52 -9.18 13.69
N LYS A 64 -15.29 -9.36 13.22
CA LYS A 64 -14.25 -10.13 13.94
C LYS A 64 -13.99 -9.56 15.33
N ARG A 65 -13.87 -8.23 15.46
CA ARG A 65 -13.66 -7.58 16.75
C ARG A 65 -14.86 -7.74 17.69
N GLN A 66 -16.06 -7.62 17.16
CA GLN A 66 -17.28 -7.81 17.96
C GLN A 66 -17.40 -9.25 18.45
N LEU A 67 -17.18 -10.24 17.58
CA LEU A 67 -17.13 -11.65 17.98
C LEU A 67 -15.99 -11.94 18.95
N ALA A 68 -14.81 -11.34 18.74
CA ALA A 68 -13.67 -11.49 19.65
C ALA A 68 -14.01 -11.04 21.07
N LYS A 69 -14.70 -9.89 21.25
CA LYS A 69 -15.19 -9.45 22.57
C LYS A 69 -16.09 -10.50 23.24
N LEU A 70 -17.00 -11.12 22.49
CA LEU A 70 -17.87 -12.18 23.01
C LEU A 70 -17.08 -13.44 23.42
N PHE A 71 -16.14 -13.85 22.58
CA PHE A 71 -15.28 -14.99 22.87
C PHE A 71 -14.31 -14.71 24.02
N GLU A 72 -13.81 -13.49 24.17
CA GLU A 72 -12.96 -13.09 25.30
C GLU A 72 -13.68 -13.31 26.65
N VAL A 73 -14.95 -12.91 26.77
CA VAL A 73 -15.76 -13.16 27.96
C VAL A 73 -15.86 -14.66 28.25
N SER A 74 -16.14 -15.47 27.22
CA SER A 74 -16.22 -16.93 27.36
C SER A 74 -14.88 -17.55 27.77
N LEU A 75 -13.76 -17.15 27.13
CA LEU A 75 -12.42 -17.66 27.41
C LEU A 75 -11.98 -17.34 28.84
N ARG A 76 -12.22 -16.12 29.33
CA ARG A 76 -11.92 -15.71 30.71
C ARG A 76 -12.74 -16.53 31.74
N THR A 77 -13.96 -16.92 31.39
CA THR A 77 -14.80 -17.77 32.27
C THR A 77 -14.25 -19.19 32.37
N ILE A 78 -13.65 -19.73 31.31
CA ILE A 78 -13.16 -21.11 31.25
C ILE A 78 -11.78 -21.24 31.89
N VAL A 79 -10.92 -20.24 31.72
CA VAL A 79 -9.53 -20.22 32.18
C VAL A 79 -9.21 -18.90 32.89
N PRO A 80 -9.79 -18.67 34.09
CA PRO A 80 -9.59 -17.42 34.83
C PRO A 80 -8.11 -17.20 35.21
N ASP A 81 -7.34 -18.29 35.33
CA ASP A 81 -5.89 -18.26 35.66
C ASP A 81 -4.98 -17.95 34.47
N GLU A 82 -5.53 -17.86 33.25
CA GLU A 82 -4.79 -17.55 32.03
C GLU A 82 -5.36 -16.24 31.39
N PRO A 83 -5.14 -15.08 32.01
CA PRO A 83 -5.81 -13.84 31.62
C PRO A 83 -5.41 -13.31 30.23
N GLU A 84 -4.35 -13.86 29.63
CA GLU A 84 -3.78 -13.39 28.36
C GLU A 84 -4.17 -14.27 27.16
N VAL A 85 -5.30 -14.98 27.21
CA VAL A 85 -5.77 -15.76 26.06
C VAL A 85 -6.57 -14.87 25.11
N GLU A 86 -5.95 -14.43 24.04
CA GLU A 86 -6.60 -13.66 22.99
C GLU A 86 -7.54 -14.52 22.14
N PRO A 87 -8.74 -14.03 21.79
CA PRO A 87 -9.64 -14.72 20.88
C PRO A 87 -9.09 -14.78 19.47
N VAL A 88 -9.05 -15.97 18.87
CA VAL A 88 -8.65 -16.21 17.48
C VAL A 88 -9.92 -16.42 16.65
N VAL A 89 -10.45 -15.34 16.08
CA VAL A 89 -11.64 -15.34 15.23
C VAL A 89 -11.25 -15.15 13.78
N VAL A 90 -11.74 -16.01 12.89
CA VAL A 90 -11.48 -15.97 11.45
C VAL A 90 -12.78 -16.16 10.67
N ALA A 91 -12.91 -15.51 9.52
CA ALA A 91 -13.98 -15.82 8.56
C ALA A 91 -13.82 -17.26 8.04
N CYS A 92 -14.91 -17.97 7.80
CA CYS A 92 -14.85 -19.33 7.30
C CYS A 92 -15.73 -19.56 6.08
N ALA A 93 -15.55 -20.71 5.41
CA ALA A 93 -16.36 -21.09 4.26
C ALA A 93 -17.79 -21.41 4.70
N GLY A 94 -18.78 -20.92 3.97
CA GLY A 94 -20.20 -20.93 4.34
C GLY A 94 -20.81 -22.25 4.79
N LYS A 95 -20.26 -23.40 4.40
CA LYS A 95 -20.71 -24.71 4.88
C LYS A 95 -20.40 -25.01 6.35
N PHE A 96 -19.50 -24.22 6.97
CA PHE A 96 -19.12 -24.35 8.37
C PHE A 96 -19.66 -23.23 9.25
N GLY A 97 -20.27 -22.21 8.68
CA GLY A 97 -20.69 -20.98 9.31
C GLY A 97 -20.09 -19.76 8.63
N ASP A 98 -20.23 -18.59 9.22
CA ASP A 98 -19.71 -17.34 8.71
C ASP A 98 -18.32 -17.03 9.31
N TYR A 99 -18.17 -17.33 10.60
CA TYR A 99 -16.93 -17.14 11.36
C TYR A 99 -16.62 -18.36 12.23
N GLN A 100 -15.37 -18.45 12.69
CA GLN A 100 -14.88 -19.56 13.48
C GLN A 100 -13.91 -19.05 14.56
N CYS A 101 -14.09 -19.51 15.82
CA CYS A 101 -13.11 -19.33 16.88
C CYS A 101 -12.21 -20.56 17.00
N ASN A 102 -10.89 -20.35 16.92
CA ASN A 102 -9.88 -21.40 16.82
C ASN A 102 -9.06 -21.62 18.11
N ASN A 103 -9.51 -21.09 19.25
CA ASN A 103 -8.75 -21.13 20.49
C ASN A 103 -8.63 -22.52 21.13
N ALA A 104 -9.57 -23.45 20.88
CA ALA A 104 -9.67 -24.69 21.64
C ALA A 104 -8.41 -25.55 21.66
N MET A 105 -7.72 -25.71 20.52
CA MET A 105 -6.47 -26.51 20.44
C MET A 105 -5.31 -25.85 21.18
N GLY A 106 -5.07 -24.55 20.93
CA GLY A 106 -4.00 -23.82 21.60
C GLY A 106 -4.22 -23.74 23.12
N LEU A 107 -5.47 -23.53 23.52
CA LEU A 107 -5.85 -23.51 24.94
C LEU A 107 -5.66 -24.86 25.60
N TRP A 108 -6.14 -25.95 24.96
CA TRP A 108 -5.91 -27.32 25.46
C TRP A 108 -4.42 -27.62 25.71
N SER A 109 -3.55 -27.22 24.80
CA SER A 109 -2.11 -27.41 24.95
C SER A 109 -1.54 -26.72 26.19
N LYS A 110 -2.11 -25.58 26.61
CA LYS A 110 -1.70 -24.84 27.81
C LYS A 110 -2.25 -25.42 29.11
N ILE A 111 -3.48 -25.94 29.08
CA ILE A 111 -4.19 -26.41 30.32
C ILE A 111 -4.12 -27.93 30.53
N LYS A 112 -3.68 -28.71 29.56
CA LYS A 112 -3.50 -30.15 29.67
C LYS A 112 -2.57 -30.49 30.84
N GLY A 113 -3.06 -31.26 31.79
CA GLY A 113 -2.31 -31.66 32.99
C GLY A 113 -2.38 -30.70 34.19
N LYS A 114 -3.08 -29.56 34.07
CA LYS A 114 -3.26 -28.59 35.17
C LYS A 114 -4.55 -28.85 36.01
N GLY A 115 -5.00 -30.10 36.10
CA GLY A 115 -6.15 -30.46 36.94
C GLY A 115 -7.50 -30.06 36.36
N THR A 116 -7.61 -29.79 35.08
CA THR A 116 -8.86 -29.41 34.41
C THR A 116 -9.69 -30.65 34.05
N ASN A 117 -11.03 -30.54 34.06
CA ASN A 117 -11.95 -31.63 33.72
C ASN A 117 -12.10 -31.85 32.19
N PHE A 118 -11.32 -31.17 31.35
CA PHE A 118 -11.41 -31.30 29.90
C PHE A 118 -10.71 -32.57 29.42
N LYS A 119 -11.38 -33.30 28.50
CA LYS A 119 -10.86 -34.57 27.91
C LYS A 119 -10.06 -34.35 26.63
N GLY A 120 -10.09 -33.14 26.06
CA GLY A 120 -9.41 -32.80 24.79
C GLY A 120 -9.94 -31.50 24.18
N PRO A 121 -9.35 -31.05 23.05
CA PRO A 121 -9.76 -29.81 22.41
C PRO A 121 -11.28 -29.71 22.10
N PRO A 122 -11.99 -30.79 21.65
CA PRO A 122 -13.44 -30.69 21.44
C PRO A 122 -14.22 -30.33 22.70
N SER A 123 -13.82 -30.84 23.88
CA SER A 123 -14.49 -30.49 25.15
C SER A 123 -14.21 -29.05 25.57
N VAL A 124 -13.05 -28.51 25.22
CA VAL A 124 -12.75 -27.07 25.39
C VAL A 124 -13.61 -26.23 24.45
N GLY A 125 -13.75 -26.61 23.18
CA GLY A 125 -14.65 -25.93 22.23
C GLY A 125 -16.09 -25.92 22.67
N GLN A 126 -16.59 -27.03 23.23
CA GLN A 126 -17.94 -27.11 23.84
C GLN A 126 -18.10 -26.13 25.04
N ALA A 127 -17.08 -26.03 25.87
CA ALA A 127 -17.09 -25.10 26.98
C ALA A 127 -17.06 -23.64 26.50
N ILE A 128 -16.23 -23.32 25.49
CA ILE A 128 -16.21 -21.99 24.87
C ILE A 128 -17.62 -21.62 24.35
N MET A 129 -18.23 -22.51 23.57
CA MET A 129 -19.57 -22.28 23.04
C MET A 129 -20.63 -22.09 24.14
N LYS A 130 -20.59 -22.91 25.18
CA LYS A 130 -21.56 -22.87 26.27
C LYS A 130 -21.48 -21.58 27.10
N ASN A 131 -20.30 -21.01 27.26
CA ASN A 131 -20.08 -19.80 28.06
C ASN A 131 -20.13 -18.51 27.23
N LEU A 132 -20.50 -18.57 25.94
CA LEU A 132 -20.73 -17.37 25.15
C LEU A 132 -21.91 -16.56 25.76
N PRO A 133 -21.73 -15.24 25.91
CA PRO A 133 -22.84 -14.39 26.33
C PRO A 133 -23.93 -14.35 25.25
N LYS A 134 -25.17 -14.14 25.64
CA LYS A 134 -26.28 -13.90 24.71
C LYS A 134 -26.00 -12.63 23.91
N SER A 135 -26.17 -12.69 22.60
CA SER A 135 -25.91 -11.57 21.68
C SER A 135 -26.89 -11.61 20.52
N GLU A 136 -27.31 -10.44 20.02
CA GLU A 136 -28.11 -10.32 18.80
C GLU A 136 -27.30 -10.64 17.53
N ILE A 137 -25.96 -10.66 17.62
CA ILE A 137 -25.03 -10.91 16.52
C ILE A 137 -25.12 -12.37 16.05
N ILE A 138 -25.24 -13.30 17.00
CA ILE A 138 -25.13 -14.75 16.77
C ILE A 138 -26.50 -15.36 16.60
N GLU A 139 -26.77 -16.00 15.47
CA GLU A 139 -27.95 -16.81 15.25
C GLU A 139 -27.78 -18.22 15.84
N SER A 140 -26.63 -18.84 15.54
CA SER A 140 -26.32 -20.18 16.06
C SER A 140 -24.79 -20.41 16.12
N CYS A 141 -24.42 -21.36 17.00
CA CYS A 141 -23.04 -21.86 17.09
C CYS A 141 -23.01 -23.39 17.05
N SER A 142 -21.94 -23.94 16.54
CA SER A 142 -21.67 -25.38 16.56
C SER A 142 -20.20 -25.65 16.78
N VAL A 143 -19.87 -26.82 17.38
CA VAL A 143 -18.46 -27.24 17.52
C VAL A 143 -18.16 -28.34 16.53
N ALA A 144 -17.09 -28.17 15.77
CA ALA A 144 -16.65 -29.13 14.75
C ALA A 144 -15.17 -29.48 14.89
N GLY A 145 -14.79 -30.65 14.36
CA GLY A 145 -13.41 -31.12 14.30
C GLY A 145 -12.70 -31.08 15.66
N PRO A 146 -11.49 -30.53 15.72
CA PRO A 146 -10.68 -30.50 16.95
C PRO A 146 -11.09 -29.39 17.92
N GLY A 147 -12.36 -28.99 17.93
CA GLY A 147 -12.90 -27.98 18.86
C GLY A 147 -13.07 -26.59 18.25
N PHE A 148 -13.16 -26.46 16.95
CA PHE A 148 -13.50 -25.21 16.27
C PHE A 148 -14.94 -24.80 16.62
N VAL A 149 -15.13 -23.58 17.12
CA VAL A 149 -16.47 -23.03 17.38
C VAL A 149 -16.92 -22.21 16.19
N ASN A 150 -17.79 -22.78 15.38
CA ASN A 150 -18.39 -22.15 14.22
C ASN A 150 -19.54 -21.24 14.63
N VAL A 151 -19.64 -20.09 14.00
CA VAL A 151 -20.67 -19.07 14.25
C VAL A 151 -21.43 -18.79 12.96
N VAL A 152 -22.76 -18.77 13.06
CA VAL A 152 -23.66 -18.23 12.03
C VAL A 152 -24.21 -16.91 12.54
N LEU A 153 -24.07 -15.85 11.76
CA LEU A 153 -24.56 -14.52 12.11
C LEU A 153 -26.06 -14.38 11.86
N SER A 154 -26.73 -13.64 12.73
CA SER A 154 -28.15 -13.33 12.62
C SER A 154 -28.43 -12.48 11.37
N LYS A 155 -29.36 -12.95 10.53
CA LYS A 155 -29.85 -12.22 9.36
C LYS A 155 -30.38 -10.82 9.73
N LYS A 156 -31.09 -10.71 10.85
CA LYS A 156 -31.63 -9.44 11.36
C LYS A 156 -30.53 -8.49 11.76
N TRP A 157 -29.47 -9.00 12.40
CA TRP A 157 -28.34 -8.18 12.80
C TRP A 157 -27.53 -7.70 11.57
N ILE A 158 -27.31 -8.58 10.56
CA ILE A 158 -26.67 -8.20 9.30
C ILE A 158 -27.47 -7.06 8.63
N ALA A 159 -28.78 -7.23 8.46
CA ALA A 159 -29.67 -6.23 7.86
C ALA A 159 -29.63 -4.89 8.62
N LYS A 160 -29.72 -4.92 9.95
CA LYS A 160 -29.65 -3.74 10.83
C LYS A 160 -28.29 -3.02 10.68
N SER A 161 -27.19 -3.75 10.58
CA SER A 161 -25.85 -3.19 10.43
C SER A 161 -25.69 -2.48 9.08
N ILE A 162 -26.21 -3.06 7.99
CA ILE A 162 -26.22 -2.45 6.67
C ILE A 162 -27.10 -1.20 6.65
N GLN A 163 -28.32 -1.30 7.23
CA GLN A 163 -29.25 -0.17 7.34
C GLN A 163 -28.61 1.00 8.09
N LYS A 164 -27.92 0.73 9.18
CA LYS A 164 -27.21 1.74 9.96
C LYS A 164 -26.10 2.40 9.14
N MET A 165 -25.32 1.63 8.37
CA MET A 165 -24.30 2.17 7.46
C MET A 165 -24.92 3.07 6.37
N LEU A 166 -26.08 2.72 5.84
CA LEU A 166 -26.78 3.55 4.85
C LEU A 166 -27.24 4.90 5.42
N ILE A 167 -27.55 4.97 6.70
CA ILE A 167 -28.00 6.18 7.41
C ILE A 167 -26.81 7.00 7.92
N ASP A 168 -25.88 6.37 8.62
CA ASP A 168 -24.80 7.03 9.36
C ASP A 168 -23.54 7.27 8.51
N GLY A 169 -23.47 6.66 7.31
CA GLY A 169 -22.32 6.71 6.40
C GLY A 169 -21.31 5.59 6.62
N ILE A 170 -20.55 5.30 5.55
CA ILE A 170 -19.55 4.22 5.54
C ILE A 170 -18.34 4.51 6.44
N GLU A 171 -18.13 5.77 6.81
CA GLU A 171 -17.07 6.20 7.73
C GLU A 171 -17.20 5.55 9.11
N LYS A 172 -18.43 5.16 9.49
CA LYS A 172 -18.66 4.39 10.72
C LYS A 172 -18.14 2.95 10.66
N TRP A 173 -17.79 2.47 9.48
CA TRP A 173 -17.15 1.17 9.27
C TRP A 173 -15.62 1.27 9.17
N ALA A 174 -15.04 2.45 9.35
CA ALA A 174 -13.60 2.64 9.37
C ALA A 174 -12.96 1.84 10.53
N PRO A 175 -11.92 1.04 10.28
CA PRO A 175 -11.24 0.31 11.35
C PRO A 175 -10.49 1.27 12.27
N GLN A 176 -10.43 0.93 13.56
CA GLN A 176 -9.68 1.68 14.56
C GLN A 176 -8.26 1.11 14.68
N LEU A 177 -7.27 1.90 14.31
CA LEU A 177 -5.85 1.52 14.42
C LEU A 177 -5.22 2.14 15.66
N GLN A 178 -4.20 1.46 16.22
CA GLN A 178 -3.44 1.98 17.36
C GLN A 178 -2.44 3.12 16.98
N ILE A 179 -2.35 3.43 15.70
CA ILE A 179 -1.48 4.47 15.12
C ILE A 179 -2.27 5.77 15.04
N LYS A 180 -1.67 6.90 15.47
CA LYS A 180 -2.29 8.23 15.36
C LYS A 180 -1.73 9.02 14.19
N ARG A 181 -0.42 8.94 13.96
CA ARG A 181 0.27 9.66 12.90
C ARG A 181 1.23 8.74 12.14
N ALA A 182 1.14 8.73 10.82
CA ALA A 182 2.04 8.00 9.96
C ALA A 182 2.70 8.91 8.91
N VAL A 183 3.96 8.64 8.58
CA VAL A 183 4.62 9.19 7.40
C VAL A 183 4.64 8.10 6.34
N VAL A 184 4.12 8.39 5.16
CA VAL A 184 4.24 7.50 3.99
C VAL A 184 5.12 8.20 2.96
N ASP A 185 6.31 7.66 2.76
CA ASP A 185 7.31 8.14 1.80
C ASP A 185 7.21 7.32 0.52
N PHE A 186 6.82 7.96 -0.58
CA PHE A 186 6.59 7.27 -1.83
C PHE A 186 6.76 8.16 -3.05
N SER A 187 6.86 7.55 -4.23
CA SER A 187 7.21 8.11 -5.52
C SER A 187 8.70 8.48 -5.62
N SER A 188 9.13 9.53 -5.00
CA SER A 188 10.53 9.95 -4.77
C SER A 188 11.40 9.92 -6.03
N PRO A 189 10.99 10.58 -7.14
CA PRO A 189 11.76 10.61 -8.38
C PRO A 189 13.02 11.47 -8.23
N ASN A 190 13.99 11.25 -9.11
CA ASN A 190 15.17 12.10 -9.19
C ASN A 190 14.94 13.26 -10.17
N ILE A 191 15.41 14.44 -9.80
CA ILE A 191 15.43 15.61 -10.69
C ILE A 191 16.21 15.30 -11.99
N ALA A 192 15.75 15.85 -13.10
CA ALA A 192 16.27 15.66 -14.44
C ALA A 192 16.21 14.22 -14.97
N LYS A 193 15.32 13.40 -14.41
CA LYS A 193 15.02 12.06 -14.92
C LYS A 193 13.51 11.89 -15.06
N GLU A 194 13.12 11.26 -16.16
CA GLU A 194 11.70 10.94 -16.40
C GLU A 194 11.17 9.91 -15.43
N MET A 195 9.89 10.05 -15.09
CA MET A 195 9.17 9.02 -14.35
C MET A 195 8.88 7.82 -15.25
N HIS A 196 9.09 6.64 -14.71
CA HIS A 196 8.89 5.37 -15.39
C HIS A 196 8.02 4.41 -14.57
N VAL A 197 7.74 3.23 -15.09
CA VAL A 197 6.87 2.22 -14.46
C VAL A 197 7.27 1.84 -13.02
N GLY A 198 8.54 1.94 -12.65
CA GLY A 198 8.97 1.74 -11.26
C GLY A 198 8.48 2.85 -10.32
N HIS A 199 8.45 4.10 -10.80
CA HIS A 199 7.84 5.21 -10.06
C HIS A 199 6.32 5.06 -9.98
N LEU A 200 5.66 4.51 -11.02
CA LEU A 200 4.24 4.18 -10.96
C LEU A 200 3.94 3.27 -9.76
N ARG A 201 4.67 2.15 -9.63
CA ARG A 201 4.45 1.20 -8.52
C ARG A 201 4.56 1.88 -7.15
N SER A 202 5.65 2.60 -6.92
CA SER A 202 5.83 3.36 -5.67
C SER A 202 4.67 4.32 -5.44
N THR A 203 4.28 5.08 -6.46
CA THR A 203 3.24 6.11 -6.36
C THR A 203 1.88 5.53 -6.02
N ILE A 204 1.42 4.50 -6.74
CA ILE A 204 0.06 3.97 -6.53
C ILE A 204 -0.05 3.09 -5.28
N ILE A 205 1.00 2.33 -4.94
CA ILE A 205 1.03 1.56 -3.69
C ILE A 205 1.03 2.53 -2.50
N GLY A 206 1.90 3.54 -2.53
CA GLY A 206 1.99 4.54 -1.47
C GLY A 206 0.70 5.34 -1.29
N ASP A 207 0.07 5.79 -2.39
CA ASP A 207 -1.21 6.50 -2.34
C ASP A 207 -2.34 5.64 -1.77
N THR A 208 -2.43 4.36 -2.18
CA THR A 208 -3.42 3.41 -1.64
C THR A 208 -3.23 3.20 -0.14
N LEU A 209 -1.99 3.00 0.32
CA LEU A 209 -1.69 2.84 1.74
C LEU A 209 -2.02 4.11 2.53
N ALA A 210 -1.68 5.29 1.99
CA ALA A 210 -2.01 6.56 2.61
C ALA A 210 -3.53 6.72 2.75
N ARG A 211 -4.31 6.50 1.67
CA ARG A 211 -5.78 6.59 1.68
C ARG A 211 -6.43 5.60 2.67
N THR A 212 -5.92 4.37 2.76
CA THR A 212 -6.46 3.37 3.70
C THR A 212 -6.17 3.72 5.16
N LEU A 213 -5.00 4.28 5.45
CA LEU A 213 -4.65 4.77 6.77
C LEU A 213 -5.49 6.02 7.14
N GLU A 214 -5.66 6.98 6.23
CA GLU A 214 -6.50 8.17 6.42
C GLU A 214 -7.95 7.78 6.69
N PHE A 215 -8.51 6.85 5.94
CA PHE A 215 -9.86 6.31 6.19
C PHE A 215 -9.96 5.64 7.57
N SER A 216 -8.87 5.07 8.06
CA SER A 216 -8.77 4.45 9.40
C SER A 216 -8.45 5.47 10.51
N ASN A 217 -8.71 6.75 10.28
CA ASN A 217 -8.51 7.87 11.21
C ASN A 217 -7.05 8.07 11.66
N VAL A 218 -6.08 7.73 10.80
CA VAL A 218 -4.67 8.04 11.00
C VAL A 218 -4.34 9.35 10.29
N GLU A 219 -3.69 10.28 10.98
CA GLU A 219 -3.09 11.46 10.33
C GLU A 219 -1.91 11.02 9.47
N VAL A 220 -2.00 11.19 8.15
CA VAL A 220 -0.97 10.75 7.22
C VAL A 220 -0.20 11.93 6.62
N LEU A 221 1.10 11.94 6.83
CA LEU A 221 2.02 12.84 6.16
C LEU A 221 2.55 12.15 4.89
N ARG A 222 2.08 12.61 3.73
CA ARG A 222 2.45 12.06 2.41
C ARG A 222 3.72 12.74 1.94
N ARG A 223 4.85 12.05 1.96
CA ARG A 223 6.17 12.62 1.65
C ARG A 223 6.69 12.14 0.31
N ASN A 224 7.19 13.10 -0.47
CA ASN A 224 7.91 12.88 -1.72
C ASN A 224 9.38 13.25 -1.49
N HIS A 225 10.21 12.24 -1.25
CA HIS A 225 11.64 12.41 -1.00
C HIS A 225 12.40 12.51 -2.32
N VAL A 226 12.21 13.64 -3.01
CA VAL A 226 12.79 13.90 -4.33
C VAL A 226 14.30 13.94 -4.25
N GLY A 227 14.99 13.26 -5.19
CA GLY A 227 16.44 13.33 -5.34
C GLY A 227 16.86 14.66 -5.99
N ASP A 228 16.80 15.74 -5.23
CA ASP A 228 17.07 17.10 -5.67
C ASP A 228 18.44 17.64 -5.22
N TRP A 229 19.28 16.77 -4.66
CA TRP A 229 20.60 17.15 -4.17
C TRP A 229 21.67 16.12 -4.56
N GLY A 230 22.91 16.55 -4.75
CA GLY A 230 24.01 15.63 -5.06
C GLY A 230 24.93 16.09 -6.17
N THR A 231 25.95 15.28 -6.44
CA THR A 231 27.04 15.61 -7.37
C THR A 231 26.59 15.76 -8.82
N GLN A 232 25.46 15.14 -9.23
CA GLN A 232 24.90 15.28 -10.57
C GLN A 232 24.51 16.73 -10.91
N PHE A 233 24.17 17.55 -9.92
CA PHE A 233 23.79 18.94 -10.16
C PHE A 233 24.95 19.80 -10.64
N GLY A 234 26.20 19.47 -10.27
CA GLY A 234 27.36 20.17 -10.81
C GLY A 234 27.46 20.08 -12.32
N MET A 235 27.30 18.85 -12.89
CA MET A 235 27.34 18.68 -14.35
C MET A 235 26.14 19.34 -15.04
N LEU A 236 24.94 19.26 -14.45
CA LEU A 236 23.74 19.88 -15.01
C LEU A 236 23.85 21.41 -15.04
N ILE A 237 24.35 22.02 -13.97
CA ILE A 237 24.53 23.47 -13.85
C ILE A 237 25.61 23.96 -14.82
N GLU A 238 26.77 23.31 -14.87
CA GLU A 238 27.85 23.69 -15.80
C GLU A 238 27.40 23.53 -17.25
N PHE A 239 26.69 22.46 -17.60
CA PHE A 239 26.12 22.27 -18.92
C PHE A 239 25.07 23.33 -19.28
N LEU A 240 24.26 23.73 -18.28
CA LEU A 240 23.30 24.84 -18.43
C LEU A 240 24.05 26.15 -18.79
N PHE A 241 25.14 26.46 -18.08
CA PHE A 241 25.94 27.67 -18.36
C PHE A 241 26.67 27.62 -19.70
N GLU A 242 27.13 26.44 -20.15
CA GLU A 242 27.71 26.30 -21.52
C GLU A 242 26.66 26.55 -22.61
N LYS A 243 25.45 26.04 -22.43
CA LYS A 243 24.38 26.19 -23.44
C LYS A 243 23.73 27.57 -23.40
N PHE A 244 23.62 28.15 -22.24
CA PHE A 244 22.91 29.40 -21.97
C PHE A 244 23.78 30.31 -21.10
N PRO A 245 24.69 31.08 -21.67
CA PRO A 245 25.56 31.97 -20.91
C PRO A 245 24.82 32.99 -20.04
N ASN A 246 23.61 33.41 -20.45
CA ASN A 246 22.69 34.27 -19.70
C ASN A 246 21.63 33.39 -18.98
N ALA A 247 22.06 32.57 -18.07
CA ALA A 247 21.19 31.61 -17.36
C ALA A 247 19.97 32.25 -16.63
N GLU A 248 19.99 33.56 -16.41
CA GLU A 248 18.86 34.29 -15.83
C GLU A 248 17.63 34.39 -16.77
N GLU A 249 17.87 34.30 -18.09
CA GLU A 249 16.84 34.43 -19.15
C GLU A 249 16.38 33.06 -19.69
N VAL A 250 16.88 31.94 -19.15
CA VAL A 250 16.54 30.61 -19.63
C VAL A 250 15.08 30.29 -19.33
N SER A 251 14.26 30.29 -20.39
CA SER A 251 12.89 29.78 -20.30
C SER A 251 12.86 28.26 -20.24
N GLU A 252 11.81 27.69 -19.68
CA GLU A 252 11.56 26.26 -19.64
C GLU A 252 11.61 25.63 -21.04
N THR A 253 11.04 26.32 -22.02
CA THR A 253 11.04 25.92 -23.42
C THR A 253 12.44 25.87 -24.05
N ALA A 254 13.41 26.59 -23.48
CA ALA A 254 14.79 26.60 -23.99
C ALA A 254 15.59 25.35 -23.57
N ILE A 255 15.29 24.75 -22.42
CA ILE A 255 15.90 23.50 -21.97
C ILE A 255 15.32 22.30 -22.74
N GLY A 256 14.05 22.40 -23.14
CA GLY A 256 13.34 21.35 -23.87
C GLY A 256 13.23 20.04 -23.08
N ASP A 257 13.55 18.93 -23.71
CA ASP A 257 13.56 17.61 -23.08
C ASP A 257 14.69 17.51 -22.03
N LEU A 258 14.29 17.48 -20.76
CA LEU A 258 15.19 17.46 -19.61
C LEU A 258 16.01 16.16 -19.51
N GLN A 259 15.48 15.04 -20.02
CA GLN A 259 16.21 13.78 -20.06
C GLN A 259 17.30 13.80 -21.15
N ALA A 260 17.01 14.37 -22.32
CA ALA A 260 18.01 14.59 -23.35
C ALA A 260 19.13 15.54 -22.85
N PHE A 261 18.73 16.58 -22.12
CA PHE A 261 19.65 17.50 -21.46
C PHE A 261 20.54 16.77 -20.43
N TYR A 262 19.97 15.89 -19.60
CA TYR A 262 20.73 15.06 -18.65
C TYR A 262 21.72 14.13 -19.37
N LYS A 263 21.25 13.40 -20.41
CA LYS A 263 22.11 12.50 -21.19
C LYS A 263 23.30 13.26 -21.84
N ALA A 264 23.02 14.41 -22.43
CA ALA A 264 24.07 15.24 -23.04
C ALA A 264 25.07 15.81 -22.02
N SER A 265 24.58 16.27 -20.86
CA SER A 265 25.44 16.74 -19.77
C SER A 265 26.31 15.63 -19.20
N LYS A 266 25.77 14.42 -19.09
CA LYS A 266 26.49 13.24 -18.62
C LYS A 266 27.58 12.82 -19.61
N GLN A 267 27.25 12.77 -20.88
CA GLN A 267 28.25 12.49 -21.94
C GLN A 267 29.38 13.52 -21.90
N ARG A 268 29.05 14.81 -21.82
CA ARG A 268 30.04 15.90 -21.71
C ARG A 268 30.94 15.73 -20.47
N PHE A 269 30.36 15.32 -19.34
CA PHE A 269 31.09 15.07 -18.10
C PHE A 269 32.03 13.86 -18.19
N ASP A 270 31.65 12.82 -18.95
CA ASP A 270 32.47 11.62 -19.13
C ASP A 270 33.59 11.84 -20.13
N ASP A 271 33.36 12.64 -21.18
CA ASP A 271 34.30 12.84 -22.31
C ASP A 271 35.32 13.96 -22.08
N ASP A 272 35.03 14.97 -21.24
CA ASP A 272 35.90 16.14 -21.03
C ASP A 272 36.34 16.29 -19.56
N PRO A 273 37.63 15.99 -19.26
CA PRO A 273 38.18 16.14 -17.92
C PRO A 273 38.12 17.58 -17.38
N ALA A 274 38.24 18.60 -18.22
CA ALA A 274 38.16 20.00 -17.80
C ALA A 274 36.73 20.39 -17.44
N PHE A 275 35.73 19.88 -18.17
CA PHE A 275 34.32 20.03 -17.81
C PHE A 275 34.01 19.31 -16.48
N LYS A 276 34.55 18.11 -16.31
CA LYS A 276 34.38 17.33 -15.09
C LYS A 276 34.89 18.06 -13.85
N GLU A 277 36.05 18.70 -13.95
CA GLU A 277 36.61 19.51 -12.86
C GLU A 277 35.72 20.71 -12.56
N ARG A 278 35.27 21.46 -13.58
CA ARG A 278 34.31 22.57 -13.37
C ARG A 278 33.01 22.10 -12.73
N ALA A 279 32.48 20.99 -13.17
CA ALA A 279 31.26 20.39 -12.60
C ALA A 279 31.44 20.01 -11.12
N GLN A 280 32.59 19.49 -10.72
CA GLN A 280 32.90 19.23 -9.31
C GLN A 280 32.98 20.52 -8.48
N GLN A 281 33.61 21.57 -9.03
CA GLN A 281 33.63 22.89 -8.40
C GLN A 281 32.24 23.51 -8.30
N ALA A 282 31.38 23.30 -9.31
CA ALA A 282 29.99 23.77 -9.28
C ALA A 282 29.18 23.16 -8.13
N VAL A 283 29.42 21.88 -7.80
CA VAL A 283 28.81 21.27 -6.60
C VAL A 283 29.21 22.01 -5.33
N VAL A 284 30.50 22.31 -5.16
CA VAL A 284 31.01 23.04 -3.99
C VAL A 284 30.38 24.43 -3.89
N ARG A 285 30.26 25.15 -5.02
CA ARG A 285 29.64 26.49 -5.07
C ARG A 285 28.15 26.44 -4.77
N LEU A 286 27.43 25.42 -5.32
CA LEU A 286 26.04 25.19 -4.98
C LEU A 286 25.83 24.94 -3.50
N GLN A 287 26.65 24.06 -2.92
CA GLN A 287 26.60 23.73 -1.48
C GLN A 287 27.02 24.91 -0.59
N GLY A 288 27.95 25.72 -1.07
CA GLY A 288 28.33 26.99 -0.43
C GLY A 288 27.29 28.10 -0.54
N GLY A 289 26.17 27.86 -1.23
CA GLY A 289 25.06 28.80 -1.32
C GLY A 289 25.28 29.96 -2.31
N GLU A 290 26.22 29.83 -3.25
CA GLU A 290 26.48 30.87 -4.26
C GLU A 290 25.22 31.15 -5.09
N PRO A 291 24.70 32.40 -5.14
CA PRO A 291 23.39 32.70 -5.71
C PRO A 291 23.21 32.25 -7.18
N LYS A 292 24.24 32.41 -8.02
CA LYS A 292 24.21 32.01 -9.42
C LYS A 292 23.95 30.50 -9.57
N TYR A 293 24.65 29.68 -8.80
CA TYR A 293 24.52 28.21 -8.83
C TYR A 293 23.22 27.76 -8.22
N ARG A 294 22.79 28.42 -7.15
CA ARG A 294 21.52 28.14 -6.49
C ARG A 294 20.31 28.46 -7.38
N ASN A 295 20.35 29.58 -8.11
CA ASN A 295 19.30 29.93 -9.07
C ASN A 295 19.22 28.94 -10.25
N ALA A 296 20.38 28.52 -10.78
CA ALA A 296 20.43 27.50 -11.81
C ALA A 296 19.84 26.16 -11.35
N TRP A 297 20.22 25.72 -10.14
CA TRP A 297 19.66 24.53 -9.50
C TRP A 297 18.15 24.62 -9.32
N LEU A 298 17.62 25.73 -8.80
CA LEU A 298 16.19 25.96 -8.63
C LEU A 298 15.43 25.82 -9.94
N LYS A 299 15.95 26.40 -11.05
CA LYS A 299 15.32 26.29 -12.38
C LYS A 299 15.24 24.84 -12.87
N ILE A 300 16.34 24.08 -12.76
CA ILE A 300 16.37 22.66 -13.15
C ILE A 300 15.35 21.86 -12.33
N CYS A 301 15.28 22.11 -11.02
CA CYS A 301 14.32 21.45 -10.13
C CYS A 301 12.88 21.81 -10.48
N GLU A 302 12.59 23.09 -10.78
CA GLU A 302 11.25 23.54 -11.12
C GLU A 302 10.67 22.88 -12.38
N ILE A 303 11.51 22.71 -13.41
CA ILE A 303 11.10 22.01 -14.64
C ILE A 303 10.71 20.56 -14.32
N SER A 304 11.55 19.84 -13.59
CA SER A 304 11.25 18.46 -13.19
C SER A 304 9.98 18.37 -12.34
N ARG A 305 9.78 19.30 -11.40
CA ARG A 305 8.58 19.34 -10.56
C ARG A 305 7.29 19.50 -11.37
N LYS A 306 7.32 20.30 -12.43
CA LYS A 306 6.17 20.45 -13.34
C LYS A 306 5.85 19.14 -14.06
N GLU A 307 6.87 18.43 -14.56
CA GLU A 307 6.68 17.12 -15.18
C GLU A 307 6.12 16.10 -14.18
N PHE A 308 6.63 16.06 -12.96
CA PHE A 308 6.11 15.18 -11.92
C PHE A 308 4.67 15.53 -11.56
N HIS A 309 4.36 16.83 -11.46
CA HIS A 309 3.02 17.30 -11.12
C HIS A 309 1.97 16.88 -12.16
N MET A 310 2.29 16.98 -13.46
CA MET A 310 1.40 16.48 -14.52
C MET A 310 1.08 14.99 -14.37
N VAL A 311 2.05 14.17 -13.97
CA VAL A 311 1.82 12.74 -13.73
C VAL A 311 0.96 12.53 -12.47
N TYR A 312 1.24 13.27 -11.39
CA TYR A 312 0.48 13.14 -10.14
C TYR A 312 -0.97 13.60 -10.31
N GLU A 313 -1.23 14.67 -11.05
CA GLU A 313 -2.59 15.10 -11.40
C GLU A 313 -3.37 14.01 -12.14
N ARG A 314 -2.77 13.41 -13.18
CA ARG A 314 -3.39 12.32 -13.94
C ARG A 314 -3.67 11.09 -13.08
N LEU A 315 -2.81 10.81 -12.11
CA LEU A 315 -2.99 9.72 -11.17
C LEU A 315 -3.88 10.10 -9.97
N GLY A 316 -4.30 11.37 -9.83
CA GLY A 316 -5.08 11.85 -8.69
C GLY A 316 -4.33 11.68 -7.36
N VAL A 317 -3.00 11.88 -7.37
CA VAL A 317 -2.12 11.70 -6.21
C VAL A 317 -1.64 13.05 -5.70
N HIS A 318 -1.73 13.26 -4.40
CA HIS A 318 -1.23 14.45 -3.71
C HIS A 318 -0.06 14.09 -2.82
N LEU A 319 1.06 14.81 -2.99
CA LEU A 319 2.30 14.62 -2.25
C LEU A 319 2.84 15.97 -1.78
N GLU A 320 3.44 15.98 -0.60
CA GLU A 320 4.24 17.10 -0.12
C GLU A 320 5.72 16.76 -0.31
N GLU A 321 6.41 17.59 -1.07
CA GLU A 321 7.84 17.42 -1.32
C GLU A 321 8.67 17.74 -0.08
N ARG A 322 9.53 16.79 0.29
CA ARG A 322 10.61 16.93 1.26
C ARG A 322 11.84 16.24 0.67
N GLY A 323 12.51 16.92 -0.29
CA GLY A 323 13.64 16.38 -1.02
C GLY A 323 14.92 16.26 -0.16
N GLU A 324 15.95 15.68 -0.75
CA GLU A 324 17.26 15.55 -0.08
C GLU A 324 17.81 16.89 0.37
N SER A 325 17.60 17.96 -0.39
CA SER A 325 18.03 19.32 -0.07
C SER A 325 17.39 19.88 1.21
N PHE A 326 16.16 19.45 1.53
CA PHE A 326 15.47 19.84 2.76
C PHE A 326 16.19 19.30 3.99
N TYR A 327 16.69 18.08 3.95
CA TYR A 327 17.34 17.43 5.09
C TYR A 327 18.82 17.81 5.22
N HIS A 328 19.46 18.31 4.17
CA HIS A 328 20.88 18.61 4.15
C HIS A 328 21.37 19.49 5.32
N PRO A 329 20.66 20.57 5.73
CA PRO A 329 21.09 21.41 6.86
C PRO A 329 21.08 20.69 8.21
N TYR A 330 20.32 19.61 8.36
CA TYR A 330 20.22 18.85 9.61
C TYR A 330 21.30 17.77 9.75
N ILE A 331 21.94 17.34 8.63
CA ILE A 331 22.93 16.25 8.62
C ILE A 331 24.06 16.47 9.64
N PRO A 332 24.71 17.65 9.74
CA PRO A 332 25.80 17.83 10.70
C PRO A 332 25.38 17.57 12.16
N GLY A 333 24.18 18.02 12.54
CA GLY A 333 23.64 17.82 13.89
C GLY A 333 23.36 16.35 14.19
N VAL A 334 22.75 15.64 13.24
CA VAL A 334 22.44 14.21 13.38
C VAL A 334 23.71 13.36 13.43
N LEU A 335 24.70 13.65 12.57
CA LEU A 335 25.98 12.95 12.61
C LEU A 335 26.77 13.24 13.89
N LYS A 336 26.64 14.45 14.44
CA LYS A 336 27.23 14.76 15.75
C LYS A 336 26.60 13.92 16.85
N GLU A 337 25.28 13.84 16.90
CA GLU A 337 24.54 12.99 17.85
C GLU A 337 24.99 11.54 17.78
N LEU A 338 25.05 10.95 16.57
CA LEU A 338 25.51 9.58 16.35
C LEU A 338 26.99 9.39 16.77
N GLY A 339 27.82 10.40 16.57
CA GLY A 339 29.22 10.42 17.03
C GLY A 339 29.34 10.47 18.57
N ASP A 340 28.54 11.32 19.21
CA ASP A 340 28.49 11.44 20.68
C ASP A 340 28.01 10.14 21.34
N LEU A 341 27.16 9.35 20.63
CA LEU A 341 26.74 8.00 21.03
C LEU A 341 27.82 6.92 20.77
N GLY A 342 28.97 7.27 20.18
CA GLY A 342 30.03 6.33 19.85
C GLY A 342 29.69 5.33 18.72
N LEU A 343 28.76 5.68 17.84
CA LEU A 343 28.32 4.82 16.75
C LEU A 343 29.13 5.03 15.46
N ILE A 344 29.83 6.16 15.32
CA ILE A 344 30.60 6.51 14.13
C ILE A 344 32.07 6.19 14.35
N GLU A 345 32.65 5.44 13.42
CA GLU A 345 34.06 5.06 13.39
C GLU A 345 34.72 5.58 12.10
N GLU A 346 36.04 5.78 12.13
CA GLU A 346 36.83 6.10 10.94
C GLU A 346 37.32 4.82 10.26
N SER A 347 37.11 4.71 8.95
CA SER A 347 37.54 3.59 8.14
C SER A 347 37.99 4.08 6.76
N GLN A 348 39.24 3.89 6.41
CA GLN A 348 39.83 4.26 5.09
C GLN A 348 39.55 5.73 4.69
N GLY A 349 39.61 6.63 5.65
CA GLY A 349 39.33 8.07 5.45
C GLY A 349 37.85 8.42 5.37
N ALA A 350 36.94 7.45 5.44
CA ALA A 350 35.50 7.67 5.52
C ALA A 350 35.01 7.52 6.98
N ARG A 351 33.85 8.13 7.29
CA ARG A 351 33.16 7.91 8.57
C ARG A 351 32.02 6.93 8.35
N VAL A 352 31.98 5.88 9.16
CA VAL A 352 31.10 4.73 8.94
C VAL A 352 30.40 4.32 10.24
N ILE A 353 29.28 3.63 10.11
CA ILE A 353 28.63 2.89 11.20
C ILE A 353 28.77 1.40 10.89
N VAL A 354 29.51 0.67 11.74
CA VAL A 354 29.64 -0.80 11.64
C VAL A 354 28.42 -1.45 12.28
N LEU A 355 27.78 -2.35 11.53
CA LEU A 355 26.54 -3.01 11.93
C LEU A 355 26.72 -4.52 11.95
N GLU A 356 26.42 -5.14 13.07
CA GLU A 356 26.45 -6.60 13.19
C GLU A 356 25.51 -7.27 12.18
N GLY A 357 25.98 -8.34 11.54
CA GLY A 357 25.24 -9.09 10.51
C GLY A 357 25.31 -8.50 9.10
N PHE A 358 26.09 -7.42 8.89
CA PHE A 358 26.39 -6.87 7.57
C PHE A 358 27.89 -6.93 7.31
N ASN A 359 28.26 -7.35 6.10
CA ASN A 359 29.68 -7.45 5.69
C ASN A 359 30.28 -6.10 5.26
N ILE A 360 29.43 -5.08 5.05
CA ILE A 360 29.83 -3.73 4.66
C ILE A 360 29.33 -2.74 5.71
N PRO A 361 30.09 -1.71 6.07
CA PRO A 361 29.63 -0.68 6.97
C PRO A 361 28.68 0.30 6.26
N LEU A 362 27.85 0.99 7.03
CA LEU A 362 27.04 2.10 6.54
C LEU A 362 27.88 3.36 6.48
N ILE A 363 28.23 3.82 5.27
CA ILE A 363 29.06 5.02 5.09
C ILE A 363 28.18 6.26 5.31
N VAL A 364 28.52 7.08 6.30
CA VAL A 364 27.80 8.34 6.60
C VAL A 364 28.55 9.58 6.15
N VAL A 365 29.88 9.52 6.00
CA VAL A 365 30.68 10.57 5.34
C VAL A 365 31.71 9.86 4.47
N LYS A 366 31.79 10.24 3.21
CA LYS A 366 32.78 9.73 2.26
C LYS A 366 34.19 10.24 2.59
N SER A 367 35.21 9.59 2.03
CA SER A 367 36.62 10.00 2.20
C SER A 367 36.92 11.41 1.66
N ASP A 368 36.11 11.93 0.74
CA ASP A 368 36.18 13.30 0.22
C ASP A 368 35.45 14.33 1.11
N GLY A 369 34.91 13.91 2.25
CA GLY A 369 34.14 14.74 3.17
C GLY A 369 32.67 14.93 2.78
N GLY A 370 32.24 14.42 1.63
CA GLY A 370 30.88 14.56 1.14
C GLY A 370 29.91 13.60 1.83
N TYR A 371 28.65 14.02 1.95
CA TYR A 371 27.55 13.16 2.41
C TYR A 371 27.07 12.26 1.27
N ASN A 372 26.40 11.18 1.65
CA ASN A 372 25.76 10.27 0.71
C ASN A 372 24.29 10.01 1.11
N TYR A 373 23.62 9.13 0.37
CA TYR A 373 22.22 8.79 0.63
C TYR A 373 22.00 8.24 2.06
N ALA A 374 22.95 7.52 2.65
CA ALA A 374 22.80 7.02 4.02
C ALA A 374 22.74 8.14 5.06
N SER A 375 23.53 9.21 4.88
CA SER A 375 23.47 10.39 5.76
C SER A 375 22.11 11.08 5.66
N THR A 376 21.62 11.24 4.42
CA THR A 376 20.34 11.89 4.16
C THR A 376 19.18 11.06 4.71
N ASP A 377 19.19 9.72 4.50
CA ASP A 377 18.12 8.83 4.96
C ASP A 377 18.07 8.70 6.49
N LEU A 378 19.25 8.61 7.16
CA LEU A 378 19.30 8.66 8.62
C LEU A 378 18.76 10.00 9.16
N THR A 379 19.10 11.10 8.50
CA THR A 379 18.63 12.43 8.89
C THR A 379 17.13 12.59 8.64
N ALA A 380 16.62 12.09 7.52
CA ALA A 380 15.20 12.07 7.23
C ALA A 380 14.42 11.23 8.26
N LEU A 381 14.95 10.06 8.63
CA LEU A 381 14.37 9.23 9.68
C LEU A 381 14.34 9.96 11.02
N TRP A 382 15.47 10.56 11.43
CA TRP A 382 15.57 11.35 12.66
C TRP A 382 14.54 12.49 12.68
N TYR A 383 14.41 13.24 11.58
CA TYR A 383 13.47 14.35 11.43
C TYR A 383 12.01 13.89 11.56
N ARG A 384 11.65 12.81 10.88
CA ARG A 384 10.30 12.23 10.92
C ARG A 384 9.92 11.72 12.31
N LEU A 385 10.88 11.22 13.07
CA LEU A 385 10.66 10.79 14.45
C LEU A 385 10.59 11.98 15.43
N ASN A 386 11.51 12.94 15.30
CA ASN A 386 11.71 13.99 16.31
C ASN A 386 10.93 15.27 16.02
N GLU A 387 10.76 15.66 14.76
CA GLU A 387 10.04 16.87 14.37
C GLU A 387 8.60 16.57 13.95
N GLU A 388 8.40 15.57 13.08
CA GLU A 388 7.08 15.17 12.61
C GLU A 388 6.34 14.27 13.60
N LYS A 389 7.02 13.73 14.64
CA LYS A 389 6.43 12.90 15.69
C LYS A 389 5.63 11.71 15.17
N ALA A 390 6.15 11.03 14.16
CA ALA A 390 5.50 9.90 13.55
C ALA A 390 5.48 8.65 14.46
N ASP A 391 4.30 8.03 14.61
CA ASP A 391 4.15 6.71 15.24
C ASP A 391 4.60 5.59 14.29
N TRP A 392 4.47 5.83 12.96
CA TRP A 392 4.83 4.85 11.93
C TRP A 392 5.39 5.55 10.69
N ILE A 393 6.57 5.15 10.26
CA ILE A 393 7.17 5.62 9.02
C ILE A 393 7.22 4.46 8.03
N ILE A 394 6.62 4.66 6.86
CA ILE A 394 6.44 3.66 5.81
C ILE A 394 7.18 4.16 4.56
N TYR A 395 8.18 3.40 4.12
CA TYR A 395 8.96 3.70 2.91
C TYR A 395 8.54 2.76 1.78
N VAL A 396 8.05 3.30 0.68
CA VAL A 396 7.55 2.52 -0.46
C VAL A 396 8.53 2.60 -1.62
N THR A 397 9.43 1.63 -1.72
CA THR A 397 10.49 1.61 -2.72
C THR A 397 10.71 0.22 -3.34
N ASP A 398 11.58 0.12 -4.35
CA ASP A 398 11.97 -1.17 -4.96
C ASP A 398 12.59 -2.11 -3.92
N VAL A 399 12.23 -3.40 -3.98
CA VAL A 399 12.72 -4.42 -3.05
C VAL A 399 14.24 -4.59 -3.07
N GLY A 400 14.90 -4.22 -4.17
CA GLY A 400 16.37 -4.24 -4.26
C GLY A 400 17.07 -3.32 -3.26
N GLN A 401 16.35 -2.38 -2.65
CA GLN A 401 16.90 -1.50 -1.59
C GLN A 401 16.76 -2.04 -0.18
N GLN A 402 16.17 -3.23 0.00
CA GLN A 402 15.91 -3.82 1.31
C GLN A 402 17.13 -3.77 2.23
N GLN A 403 18.31 -4.17 1.73
CA GLN A 403 19.55 -4.17 2.52
C GLN A 403 19.90 -2.78 3.07
N HIS A 404 19.73 -1.74 2.26
CA HIS A 404 19.98 -0.37 2.69
C HIS A 404 19.04 0.05 3.82
N PHE A 405 17.73 -0.25 3.69
CA PHE A 405 16.75 0.03 4.72
C PHE A 405 17.04 -0.76 6.01
N ASP A 406 17.37 -2.04 5.91
CA ASP A 406 17.73 -2.88 7.06
C ASP A 406 18.93 -2.30 7.81
N MET A 407 19.93 -1.78 7.07
CA MET A 407 21.13 -1.18 7.66
C MET A 407 20.82 0.11 8.44
N PHE A 408 20.14 1.07 7.82
CA PHE A 408 19.90 2.33 8.53
C PHE A 408 18.81 2.21 9.60
N PHE A 409 17.83 1.30 9.49
CA PHE A 409 16.92 0.98 10.59
C PHE A 409 17.67 0.37 11.78
N LYS A 410 18.62 -0.52 11.51
CA LYS A 410 19.48 -1.09 12.56
C LYS A 410 20.36 -0.03 13.24
N ALA A 411 20.91 0.91 12.45
CA ALA A 411 21.65 2.04 12.99
C ALA A 411 20.78 2.92 13.90
N ALA A 412 19.54 3.22 13.48
CA ALA A 412 18.57 3.99 14.26
C ALA A 412 18.16 3.27 15.57
N LYS A 413 18.00 1.94 15.55
CA LYS A 413 17.76 1.15 16.78
C LYS A 413 18.95 1.23 17.74
N ARG A 414 20.18 1.14 17.23
CA ARG A 414 21.39 1.29 18.05
C ARG A 414 21.53 2.70 18.64
N ALA A 415 21.06 3.71 17.92
CA ALA A 415 21.01 5.09 18.41
C ALA A 415 19.90 5.32 19.46
N GLY A 416 19.05 4.34 19.72
CA GLY A 416 17.91 4.47 20.63
C GLY A 416 16.75 5.29 20.06
N TRP A 417 16.75 5.61 18.77
CA TRP A 417 15.66 6.34 18.11
C TRP A 417 14.44 5.44 17.86
N LEU A 418 14.65 4.15 17.75
CA LEU A 418 13.63 3.14 17.55
C LEU A 418 13.68 2.09 18.67
N PRO A 419 12.54 1.54 19.10
CA PRO A 419 12.51 0.44 20.04
C PRO A 419 13.15 -0.82 19.43
N THR A 420 13.68 -1.69 20.28
CA THR A 420 14.23 -2.99 19.86
C THR A 420 13.15 -3.96 19.40
N ASP A 421 11.96 -3.89 19.99
CA ASP A 421 10.77 -4.65 19.60
C ASP A 421 10.01 -3.88 18.51
N ASP A 422 9.93 -4.47 17.32
CA ASP A 422 9.25 -3.90 16.14
C ASP A 422 7.72 -3.76 16.30
N ALA A 423 7.15 -4.38 17.34
CA ALA A 423 5.74 -4.21 17.68
C ALA A 423 5.44 -2.89 18.40
N LEU A 424 6.46 -2.28 19.01
CA LEU A 424 6.33 -1.03 19.74
C LEU A 424 6.44 0.18 18.81
N LYS A 425 5.97 1.33 19.31
CA LYS A 425 6.07 2.61 18.61
C LYS A 425 7.25 3.44 19.16
N PRO A 426 7.84 4.30 18.34
CA PRO A 426 7.61 4.46 16.91
C PRO A 426 8.15 3.27 16.11
N LYS A 427 7.55 2.96 14.98
CA LYS A 427 7.99 1.88 14.11
C LYS A 427 8.29 2.35 12.69
N VAL A 428 9.14 1.58 12.00
CA VAL A 428 9.53 1.81 10.61
C VAL A 428 9.28 0.57 9.79
N THR A 429 8.90 0.75 8.52
CA THR A 429 8.64 -0.38 7.62
C THR A 429 9.07 -0.04 6.21
N HIS A 430 9.87 -0.91 5.61
CA HIS A 430 10.13 -0.88 4.18
C HIS A 430 9.06 -1.70 3.43
N VAL A 431 8.28 -1.02 2.62
CA VAL A 431 7.28 -1.61 1.73
C VAL A 431 7.95 -1.81 0.37
N GLY A 432 8.76 -2.87 0.30
CA GLY A 432 9.42 -3.27 -0.94
C GLY A 432 8.42 -3.79 -1.97
N PHE A 433 8.68 -3.53 -3.26
CA PHE A 433 7.89 -4.08 -4.36
C PHE A 433 8.77 -4.66 -5.46
N GLY A 434 8.24 -5.67 -6.17
CA GLY A 434 8.92 -6.37 -7.25
C GLY A 434 8.93 -5.59 -8.56
N LEU A 435 9.41 -6.22 -9.63
CA LEU A 435 9.57 -5.62 -10.95
C LEU A 435 8.29 -5.75 -11.80
N VAL A 436 8.09 -4.79 -12.69
CA VAL A 436 7.18 -4.93 -13.82
C VAL A 436 7.95 -5.51 -14.99
N LEU A 437 7.42 -6.59 -15.56
CA LEU A 437 8.02 -7.33 -16.65
C LEU A 437 7.26 -7.09 -17.94
N GLY A 438 7.96 -7.16 -19.07
CA GLY A 438 7.36 -7.27 -20.39
C GLY A 438 6.96 -8.72 -20.71
N GLU A 439 6.35 -8.94 -21.86
CA GLU A 439 5.95 -10.28 -22.35
C GLU A 439 7.15 -11.23 -22.51
N ASP A 440 8.36 -10.68 -22.73
CA ASP A 440 9.60 -11.45 -22.81
C ASP A 440 10.16 -11.88 -21.44
N GLY A 441 9.44 -11.60 -20.35
CA GLY A 441 9.85 -11.89 -18.97
C GLY A 441 11.01 -11.05 -18.45
N LYS A 442 11.47 -10.05 -19.21
CA LYS A 442 12.49 -9.10 -18.77
C LYS A 442 11.83 -7.83 -18.23
N ARG A 443 12.63 -6.97 -17.58
CA ARG A 443 12.15 -5.66 -17.12
C ARG A 443 11.43 -4.92 -18.26
N PHE A 444 10.24 -4.42 -17.99
CA PHE A 444 9.41 -3.74 -18.99
C PHE A 444 10.14 -2.55 -19.62
N ARG A 445 10.28 -2.60 -20.95
CA ARG A 445 11.01 -1.61 -21.77
C ARG A 445 10.29 -1.38 -23.09
N THR A 446 10.61 -0.27 -23.78
CA THR A 446 10.20 -0.04 -25.17
C THR A 446 10.88 -1.03 -26.11
N ARG A 447 10.40 -1.13 -27.35
CA ARG A 447 11.06 -1.92 -28.41
C ARG A 447 12.50 -1.48 -28.69
N SER A 448 12.84 -0.22 -28.43
CA SER A 448 14.20 0.34 -28.52
C SER A 448 15.06 0.03 -27.28
N SER A 449 14.60 -0.81 -26.36
CA SER A 449 15.27 -1.14 -25.08
C SER A 449 15.37 0.03 -24.09
N GLU A 450 14.65 1.12 -24.32
CA GLU A 450 14.53 2.23 -23.38
C GLU A 450 13.47 1.95 -22.31
N VAL A 451 13.57 2.64 -21.18
CA VAL A 451 12.57 2.56 -20.12
C VAL A 451 11.29 3.26 -20.60
N VAL A 452 10.13 2.61 -20.41
CA VAL A 452 8.84 3.20 -20.80
C VAL A 452 8.53 4.39 -19.91
N ARG A 453 8.32 5.55 -20.52
CA ARG A 453 7.90 6.77 -19.83
C ARG A 453 6.50 6.57 -19.25
N LEU A 454 6.29 7.05 -18.03
CA LEU A 454 4.99 6.88 -17.37
C LEU A 454 3.88 7.66 -18.08
N VAL A 455 4.22 8.82 -18.64
CA VAL A 455 3.27 9.64 -19.43
C VAL A 455 2.76 8.86 -20.63
N ASP A 456 3.67 8.27 -21.44
CA ASP A 456 3.32 7.52 -22.65
C ASP A 456 2.44 6.30 -22.34
N LEU A 457 2.72 5.65 -21.20
CA LEU A 457 1.93 4.50 -20.73
C LEU A 457 0.49 4.91 -20.37
N LEU A 458 0.32 6.07 -19.74
CA LEU A 458 -1.01 6.60 -19.40
C LEU A 458 -1.76 7.08 -20.65
N ASP A 459 -1.06 7.67 -21.63
CA ASP A 459 -1.65 8.07 -22.91
C ASP A 459 -2.17 6.85 -23.66
N GLU A 460 -1.37 5.81 -23.82
CA GLU A 460 -1.76 4.56 -24.47
C GLU A 460 -2.97 3.90 -23.78
N ALA A 461 -3.01 3.88 -22.44
CA ALA A 461 -4.13 3.34 -21.70
C ALA A 461 -5.43 4.12 -21.95
N LYS A 462 -5.37 5.46 -22.01
CA LYS A 462 -6.49 6.34 -22.35
C LYS A 462 -6.97 6.07 -23.77
N ASP A 463 -6.05 6.07 -24.75
CA ASP A 463 -6.38 5.93 -26.17
C ASP A 463 -7.02 4.57 -26.48
N ARG A 464 -6.50 3.48 -25.93
CA ARG A 464 -7.12 2.15 -26.04
C ARG A 464 -8.51 2.10 -25.39
N SER A 465 -8.67 2.72 -24.23
CA SER A 465 -9.97 2.81 -23.56
C SER A 465 -10.97 3.62 -24.39
N LYS A 466 -10.56 4.74 -24.99
CA LYS A 466 -11.38 5.55 -25.89
C LYS A 466 -11.82 4.74 -27.12
N THR A 467 -10.89 4.03 -27.75
CA THR A 467 -11.18 3.15 -28.89
C THR A 467 -12.21 2.08 -28.54
N ALA A 468 -12.04 1.40 -27.40
CA ALA A 468 -13.00 0.39 -26.95
C ALA A 468 -14.40 0.96 -26.67
N LEU A 469 -14.51 2.20 -26.18
CA LEU A 469 -15.79 2.88 -25.99
C LEU A 469 -16.44 3.25 -27.33
N LEU A 470 -15.66 3.71 -28.30
CA LEU A 470 -16.13 4.02 -29.67
C LEU A 470 -16.66 2.77 -30.38
N GLU A 471 -15.95 1.65 -30.31
CA GLU A 471 -16.36 0.36 -30.89
C GLU A 471 -17.68 -0.16 -30.31
N ARG A 472 -18.03 0.25 -29.08
CA ARG A 472 -19.31 -0.05 -28.43
C ARG A 472 -20.42 0.94 -28.76
N GLY A 473 -20.20 1.85 -29.72
CA GLY A 473 -21.19 2.81 -30.19
C GLY A 473 -21.42 4.00 -29.24
N LYS A 474 -20.53 4.26 -28.27
CA LYS A 474 -20.73 5.34 -27.28
C LYS A 474 -20.61 6.74 -27.87
N ALA A 475 -20.02 6.90 -29.04
CA ALA A 475 -19.98 8.16 -29.77
C ALA A 475 -21.38 8.73 -30.11
N GLU A 476 -22.39 7.86 -30.24
CA GLU A 476 -23.76 8.26 -30.53
C GLU A 476 -24.53 8.71 -29.27
N GLU A 477 -24.07 8.26 -28.08
CA GLU A 477 -24.76 8.49 -26.82
C GLU A 477 -24.14 9.61 -25.98
N TRP A 478 -22.85 9.93 -26.20
CA TRP A 478 -22.04 10.79 -25.35
C TRP A 478 -21.39 11.94 -26.10
N THR A 479 -21.16 13.06 -25.39
CA THR A 479 -20.34 14.15 -25.90
C THR A 479 -18.87 13.71 -25.94
N GLU A 480 -18.07 14.36 -26.80
CA GLU A 480 -16.61 14.12 -26.87
C GLU A 480 -15.94 14.28 -25.50
N LYS A 481 -16.39 15.26 -24.69
CA LYS A 481 -15.88 15.49 -23.33
C LYS A 481 -16.21 14.32 -22.40
N GLU A 482 -17.44 13.80 -22.43
CA GLU A 482 -17.83 12.63 -21.62
C GLU A 482 -17.06 11.39 -22.02
N LEU A 483 -16.83 11.22 -23.33
CA LEU A 483 -16.05 10.12 -23.87
C LEU A 483 -14.61 10.17 -23.39
N ASP A 484 -13.96 11.35 -23.47
CA ASP A 484 -12.59 11.55 -23.01
C ASP A 484 -12.44 11.35 -21.51
N GLN A 485 -13.32 11.91 -20.71
CA GLN A 485 -13.30 11.76 -19.25
C GLN A 485 -13.51 10.29 -18.83
N THR A 486 -14.42 9.59 -19.51
CA THR A 486 -14.63 8.15 -19.23
C THR A 486 -13.44 7.32 -19.66
N ALA A 487 -12.83 7.63 -20.82
CA ALA A 487 -11.64 6.95 -21.31
C ALA A 487 -10.44 7.13 -20.34
N GLU A 488 -10.26 8.33 -19.79
CA GLU A 488 -9.26 8.61 -18.76
C GLU A 488 -9.54 7.81 -17.49
N ALA A 489 -10.76 7.89 -16.97
CA ALA A 489 -11.15 7.17 -15.75
C ALA A 489 -10.94 5.66 -15.90
N VAL A 490 -11.35 5.06 -17.02
CA VAL A 490 -11.20 3.62 -17.30
C VAL A 490 -9.73 3.26 -17.51
N GLY A 491 -9.00 4.00 -18.36
CA GLY A 491 -7.61 3.71 -18.72
C GLY A 491 -6.66 3.81 -17.53
N TYR A 492 -6.73 4.91 -16.77
CA TYR A 492 -5.86 5.09 -15.61
C TYR A 492 -6.20 4.12 -14.48
N SER A 493 -7.49 3.82 -14.29
CA SER A 493 -7.93 2.80 -13.34
C SER A 493 -7.43 1.40 -13.71
N ALA A 494 -7.43 1.07 -15.01
CA ALA A 494 -6.93 -0.23 -15.49
C ALA A 494 -5.45 -0.40 -15.17
N VAL A 495 -4.63 0.64 -15.42
CA VAL A 495 -3.19 0.64 -15.10
C VAL A 495 -2.96 0.47 -13.59
N LYS A 496 -3.65 1.25 -12.75
CA LYS A 496 -3.52 1.17 -11.29
C LYS A 496 -3.91 -0.20 -10.76
N TYR A 497 -5.09 -0.68 -11.15
CA TYR A 497 -5.63 -1.93 -10.64
C TYR A 497 -4.83 -3.14 -11.09
N ALA A 498 -4.30 -3.13 -12.32
CA ALA A 498 -3.46 -4.21 -12.83
C ALA A 498 -2.19 -4.42 -11.98
N ASP A 499 -1.65 -3.37 -11.39
CA ASP A 499 -0.55 -3.44 -10.44
C ASP A 499 -1.04 -3.84 -9.04
N LEU A 500 -1.99 -3.08 -8.47
CA LEU A 500 -2.43 -3.20 -7.08
C LEU A 500 -3.07 -4.54 -6.74
N LYS A 501 -3.69 -5.24 -7.72
CA LYS A 501 -4.29 -6.57 -7.52
C LYS A 501 -3.26 -7.67 -7.28
N ASN A 502 -1.99 -7.46 -7.65
CA ASN A 502 -0.91 -8.40 -7.41
C ASN A 502 -0.30 -8.18 -6.03
N ASN A 503 0.18 -9.25 -5.39
CA ASN A 503 1.00 -9.08 -4.21
C ASN A 503 2.23 -8.22 -4.57
N ARG A 504 2.44 -7.11 -3.85
CA ARG A 504 3.50 -6.15 -4.15
C ARG A 504 4.90 -6.76 -4.21
N LEU A 505 5.16 -7.84 -3.47
CA LEU A 505 6.46 -8.53 -3.45
C LEU A 505 6.71 -9.37 -4.70
N THR A 506 5.68 -9.64 -5.52
CA THR A 506 5.84 -10.43 -6.74
C THR A 506 6.09 -9.52 -7.94
N ASN A 507 6.84 -10.05 -8.90
CA ASN A 507 6.89 -9.47 -10.23
C ASN A 507 5.57 -9.77 -10.96
N TYR A 508 5.16 -8.86 -11.86
CA TYR A 508 4.03 -9.14 -12.74
C TYR A 508 4.32 -8.69 -14.17
N THR A 509 3.66 -9.31 -15.14
CA THR A 509 3.78 -8.95 -16.56
C THR A 509 2.76 -7.86 -16.88
N PHE A 510 3.24 -6.77 -17.50
CA PHE A 510 2.40 -5.68 -17.98
C PHE A 510 1.83 -6.06 -19.35
N ASP A 511 0.51 -6.07 -19.47
CA ASP A 511 -0.22 -6.43 -20.69
C ASP A 511 -1.49 -5.56 -20.78
N PHE A 512 -1.55 -4.70 -21.79
CA PHE A 512 -2.70 -3.81 -22.01
C PHE A 512 -4.00 -4.56 -22.32
N ASP A 513 -3.95 -5.64 -23.08
CA ASP A 513 -5.14 -6.38 -23.49
C ASP A 513 -5.78 -7.12 -22.31
N GLN A 514 -4.93 -7.64 -21.41
CA GLN A 514 -5.41 -8.23 -20.16
C GLN A 514 -5.99 -7.19 -19.19
N MET A 515 -5.36 -6.05 -19.01
CA MET A 515 -5.81 -5.06 -18.03
C MET A 515 -7.06 -4.29 -18.46
N LEU A 516 -7.26 -4.12 -19.77
CA LEU A 516 -8.44 -3.46 -20.34
C LEU A 516 -9.58 -4.43 -20.66
N ASN A 517 -9.42 -5.72 -20.35
CA ASN A 517 -10.47 -6.73 -20.56
C ASN A 517 -11.67 -6.45 -19.62
N ASP A 518 -12.88 -6.54 -20.17
CA ASP A 518 -14.15 -6.37 -19.43
C ASP A 518 -14.58 -7.63 -18.65
N LYS A 519 -13.76 -8.68 -18.65
CA LYS A 519 -13.99 -9.94 -17.94
C LYS A 519 -12.82 -10.25 -17.01
N GLY A 520 -13.13 -10.93 -15.92
CA GLY A 520 -12.14 -11.33 -14.92
C GLY A 520 -11.79 -10.23 -13.94
N ASN A 521 -10.67 -10.39 -13.24
CA ASN A 521 -10.23 -9.48 -12.18
C ASN A 521 -9.51 -8.24 -12.78
N THR A 522 -10.28 -7.29 -13.30
CA THR A 522 -9.83 -6.05 -13.95
C THR A 522 -10.62 -4.84 -13.44
N ALA A 523 -10.03 -3.65 -13.50
CA ALA A 523 -10.76 -2.42 -13.17
C ALA A 523 -11.98 -2.22 -14.08
N VAL A 524 -11.87 -2.55 -15.36
CA VAL A 524 -12.95 -2.41 -16.33
C VAL A 524 -14.18 -3.22 -15.92
N TYR A 525 -13.97 -4.49 -15.53
CA TYR A 525 -15.04 -5.35 -15.00
C TYR A 525 -15.71 -4.74 -13.76
N LEU A 526 -14.91 -4.23 -12.82
CA LEU A 526 -15.39 -3.62 -11.56
C LEU A 526 -16.18 -2.33 -11.80
N LEU A 527 -15.69 -1.46 -12.69
CA LEU A 527 -16.38 -0.23 -13.08
C LEU A 527 -17.71 -0.54 -13.78
N TYR A 528 -17.75 -1.59 -14.63
CA TYR A 528 -18.99 -2.04 -15.27
C TYR A 528 -19.98 -2.62 -14.26
N ALA A 529 -19.51 -3.38 -13.27
CA ALA A 529 -20.37 -3.89 -12.21
C ALA A 529 -21.00 -2.72 -11.41
N HIS A 530 -20.23 -1.71 -11.05
CA HIS A 530 -20.72 -0.52 -10.38
C HIS A 530 -21.72 0.28 -11.24
N ALA A 531 -21.39 0.54 -12.51
CA ALA A 531 -22.28 1.25 -13.43
C ALA A 531 -23.62 0.50 -13.64
N ARG A 532 -23.59 -0.84 -13.65
CA ARG A 532 -24.80 -1.69 -13.70
C ARG A 532 -25.67 -1.48 -12.45
N ILE A 533 -25.07 -1.46 -11.25
CA ILE A 533 -25.80 -1.18 -10.01
C ILE A 533 -26.47 0.20 -10.09
N CYS A 534 -25.71 1.22 -10.49
CA CYS A 534 -26.25 2.56 -10.68
C CYS A 534 -27.39 2.61 -11.70
N SER A 535 -27.31 1.80 -12.78
CA SER A 535 -28.39 1.69 -13.78
C SER A 535 -29.64 1.03 -13.21
N ILE A 536 -29.52 -0.01 -12.37
CA ILE A 536 -30.65 -0.65 -11.70
C ILE A 536 -31.39 0.36 -10.82
N ILE A 537 -30.63 1.11 -10.00
CA ILE A 537 -31.19 2.13 -9.12
C ILE A 537 -31.93 3.21 -9.93
N ARG A 538 -31.33 3.74 -11.02
CA ARG A 538 -31.98 4.73 -11.89
C ARG A 538 -33.26 4.20 -12.53
N LYS A 539 -33.24 2.96 -13.03
CA LYS A 539 -34.40 2.33 -13.69
C LYS A 539 -35.58 2.10 -12.74
N SER A 540 -35.37 1.98 -11.44
CA SER A 540 -36.45 1.83 -10.47
C SER A 540 -37.30 3.09 -10.34
N GLY A 541 -36.74 4.27 -10.69
CA GLY A 541 -37.42 5.56 -10.49
C GLY A 541 -37.67 5.94 -9.02
N ARG A 542 -37.14 5.16 -8.08
CA ARG A 542 -37.32 5.38 -6.64
C ARG A 542 -36.34 6.41 -6.09
N ASN A 543 -36.77 7.16 -5.10
CA ASN A 543 -35.91 8.06 -4.35
C ASN A 543 -35.14 7.25 -3.27
N ILE A 544 -33.87 6.95 -3.55
CA ILE A 544 -33.03 6.14 -2.66
C ILE A 544 -32.82 6.81 -1.30
N GLU A 545 -32.69 8.15 -1.24
CA GLU A 545 -32.51 8.86 0.04
C GLU A 545 -33.75 8.77 0.94
N GLU A 546 -34.92 8.67 0.35
CA GLU A 546 -36.15 8.39 1.08
C GLU A 546 -36.20 6.93 1.55
N LEU A 547 -35.85 5.99 0.65
CA LEU A 547 -35.83 4.55 0.98
C LEU A 547 -34.82 4.23 2.10
N LYS A 548 -33.68 4.88 2.17
CA LYS A 548 -32.72 4.72 3.28
C LYS A 548 -33.36 4.99 4.65
N LYS A 549 -34.32 5.93 4.73
CA LYS A 549 -34.98 6.35 5.98
C LYS A 549 -36.22 5.54 6.29
N THR A 550 -36.97 5.09 5.29
CA THR A 550 -38.30 4.51 5.45
C THR A 550 -38.36 3.02 5.13
N GLY A 551 -37.38 2.52 4.37
CA GLY A 551 -37.32 1.13 3.93
C GLY A 551 -36.68 0.22 4.96
N GLU A 552 -36.95 -1.08 4.83
CA GLU A 552 -36.36 -2.13 5.65
C GLU A 552 -35.59 -3.12 4.76
N ILE A 553 -34.43 -3.56 5.25
CA ILE A 553 -33.64 -4.61 4.60
C ILE A 553 -34.05 -5.96 5.15
N VAL A 554 -34.43 -6.87 4.24
CA VAL A 554 -34.77 -8.27 4.53
C VAL A 554 -33.82 -9.17 3.76
N LEU A 555 -33.28 -10.21 4.40
CA LEU A 555 -32.27 -11.11 3.86
C LEU A 555 -32.80 -12.56 3.78
N ASP A 556 -33.95 -12.76 3.18
CA ASP A 556 -34.60 -14.08 3.15
C ASP A 556 -34.01 -14.99 2.08
N HIS A 557 -33.67 -14.44 0.90
CA HIS A 557 -33.00 -15.20 -0.12
C HIS A 557 -31.52 -15.40 0.19
N THR A 558 -30.96 -16.56 -0.15
CA THR A 558 -29.57 -16.91 0.12
C THR A 558 -28.58 -15.88 -0.47
N GLY A 559 -28.86 -15.44 -1.72
CA GLY A 559 -28.01 -14.43 -2.39
C GLY A 559 -28.02 -13.07 -1.69
N GLU A 560 -29.16 -12.66 -1.11
CA GLU A 560 -29.26 -11.43 -0.30
C GLU A 560 -28.42 -11.53 0.96
N ARG A 561 -28.49 -12.69 1.66
CA ARG A 561 -27.70 -12.95 2.86
C ARG A 561 -26.19 -13.01 2.55
N GLU A 562 -25.79 -13.72 1.49
CA GLU A 562 -24.39 -13.81 1.08
C GLU A 562 -23.82 -12.42 0.75
N LEU A 563 -24.58 -11.59 0.02
CA LEU A 563 -24.20 -10.22 -0.28
C LEU A 563 -24.08 -9.37 1.01
N GLY A 564 -25.07 -9.45 1.90
CA GLY A 564 -25.06 -8.72 3.17
C GLY A 564 -23.87 -9.11 4.05
N LEU A 565 -23.55 -10.40 4.15
CA LEU A 565 -22.38 -10.88 4.87
C LEU A 565 -21.07 -10.32 4.28
N HIS A 566 -20.96 -10.34 2.94
CA HIS A 566 -19.76 -9.86 2.25
C HIS A 566 -19.57 -8.35 2.47
N LEU A 567 -20.65 -7.57 2.46
CA LEU A 567 -20.60 -6.13 2.75
C LEU A 567 -20.01 -5.85 4.16
N LEU A 568 -20.40 -6.63 5.19
CA LEU A 568 -19.88 -6.47 6.54
C LEU A 568 -18.37 -6.77 6.67
N GLN A 569 -17.80 -7.55 5.77
CA GLN A 569 -16.38 -7.88 5.76
C GLN A 569 -15.48 -6.71 5.26
N PHE A 570 -16.05 -5.61 4.78
CA PHE A 570 -15.31 -4.44 4.29
C PHE A 570 -14.30 -3.92 5.31
N SER A 571 -14.76 -3.63 6.54
CA SER A 571 -13.90 -3.08 7.60
C SER A 571 -12.69 -3.98 7.91
N GLU A 572 -12.88 -5.30 7.92
CA GLU A 572 -11.84 -6.28 8.20
C GLU A 572 -10.77 -6.29 7.09
N ASN A 573 -11.19 -6.20 5.84
CA ASN A 573 -10.26 -6.18 4.70
C ASN A 573 -9.47 -4.86 4.63
N VAL A 574 -10.08 -3.73 5.01
CA VAL A 574 -9.35 -2.46 5.15
C VAL A 574 -8.34 -2.55 6.30
N GLU A 575 -8.73 -3.10 7.45
CA GLU A 575 -7.82 -3.29 8.58
C GLU A 575 -6.65 -4.21 8.23
N GLU A 576 -6.90 -5.30 7.51
CA GLU A 576 -5.88 -6.22 7.03
C GLU A 576 -4.94 -5.54 6.02
N THR A 577 -5.48 -4.73 5.11
CA THR A 577 -4.69 -3.93 4.17
C THR A 577 -3.74 -2.98 4.90
N CYS A 578 -4.23 -2.27 5.92
CA CYS A 578 -3.41 -1.38 6.74
C CYS A 578 -2.34 -2.14 7.55
N THR A 579 -2.72 -3.28 8.15
CA THR A 579 -1.83 -4.04 9.04
C THR A 579 -0.69 -4.70 8.27
N ASN A 580 -1.01 -5.30 7.13
CA ASN A 580 -0.06 -6.04 6.30
C ASN A 580 0.61 -5.17 5.22
N LEU A 581 0.12 -3.94 5.02
CA LEU A 581 0.54 -3.03 3.95
C LEU A 581 0.45 -3.71 2.56
N LEU A 582 -0.67 -4.39 2.30
CA LEU A 582 -0.94 -5.18 1.11
C LEU A 582 -2.21 -4.68 0.39
N PRO A 583 -2.10 -3.77 -0.59
CA PRO A 583 -3.24 -3.27 -1.37
C PRO A 583 -4.05 -4.36 -2.08
N ASN A 584 -3.41 -5.47 -2.47
CA ASN A 584 -4.08 -6.57 -3.14
C ASN A 584 -5.20 -7.22 -2.31
N VAL A 585 -5.16 -7.13 -0.98
CA VAL A 585 -6.24 -7.60 -0.08
C VAL A 585 -7.54 -6.85 -0.39
N LEU A 586 -7.45 -5.52 -0.52
CA LEU A 586 -8.61 -4.69 -0.87
C LEU A 586 -9.09 -4.94 -2.30
N CYS A 587 -8.17 -5.15 -3.25
CA CYS A 587 -8.52 -5.51 -4.62
C CYS A 587 -9.27 -6.85 -4.69
N GLU A 588 -8.81 -7.86 -3.97
CA GLU A 588 -9.45 -9.17 -3.90
C GLU A 588 -10.84 -9.08 -3.26
N TYR A 589 -10.96 -8.33 -2.16
CA TYR A 589 -12.25 -8.06 -1.54
C TYR A 589 -13.24 -7.43 -2.53
N LEU A 590 -12.84 -6.37 -3.23
CA LEU A 590 -13.69 -5.65 -4.19
C LEU A 590 -14.11 -6.55 -5.37
N TYR A 591 -13.19 -7.36 -5.88
CA TYR A 591 -13.50 -8.33 -6.93
C TYR A 591 -14.51 -9.37 -6.44
N ASN A 592 -14.31 -9.95 -5.26
CA ASN A 592 -15.22 -10.92 -4.66
C ASN A 592 -16.60 -10.31 -4.39
N LEU A 593 -16.67 -9.05 -3.92
CA LEU A 593 -17.94 -8.32 -3.76
C LEU A 593 -18.71 -8.23 -5.09
N SER A 594 -17.99 -7.88 -6.16
CA SER A 594 -18.58 -7.77 -7.51
C SER A 594 -19.07 -9.12 -8.04
N GLU A 595 -18.34 -10.21 -7.75
CA GLU A 595 -18.72 -11.58 -8.09
C GLU A 595 -19.96 -12.05 -7.30
N VAL A 596 -19.99 -11.80 -5.99
CA VAL A 596 -21.15 -12.13 -5.15
C VAL A 596 -22.38 -11.34 -5.60
N PHE A 597 -22.22 -10.02 -5.84
CA PHE A 597 -23.31 -9.21 -6.38
C PHE A 597 -23.82 -9.78 -7.72
N THR A 598 -22.94 -10.05 -8.67
CA THR A 598 -23.33 -10.46 -10.02
C THR A 598 -23.89 -11.88 -10.06
N LYS A 599 -23.18 -12.85 -9.44
CA LYS A 599 -23.49 -14.29 -9.59
C LYS A 599 -24.48 -14.81 -8.55
N LYS A 600 -24.53 -14.24 -7.35
CA LYS A 600 -25.36 -14.76 -6.26
C LYS A 600 -26.62 -13.92 -6.04
N PHE A 601 -26.49 -12.59 -6.09
CA PHE A 601 -27.63 -11.70 -5.89
C PHE A 601 -28.35 -11.36 -7.20
N TYR A 602 -27.70 -10.66 -8.13
CA TYR A 602 -28.37 -10.12 -9.33
C TYR A 602 -28.93 -11.20 -10.25
N SER A 603 -28.22 -12.32 -10.41
CA SER A 603 -28.69 -13.42 -11.28
C SER A 603 -29.87 -14.21 -10.68
N ASN A 604 -30.12 -14.10 -9.38
CA ASN A 604 -31.13 -14.91 -8.69
C ASN A 604 -32.25 -14.07 -8.04
N CYS A 605 -32.08 -12.75 -7.92
CA CYS A 605 -33.02 -11.85 -7.27
C CYS A 605 -33.43 -10.75 -8.23
N GLN A 606 -34.66 -10.79 -8.74
CA GLN A 606 -35.21 -9.67 -9.51
C GLN A 606 -35.30 -8.45 -8.57
N VAL A 607 -34.69 -7.32 -8.93
CA VAL A 607 -34.72 -6.10 -8.11
C VAL A 607 -35.96 -5.27 -8.42
N VAL A 608 -36.03 -4.70 -9.62
CA VAL A 608 -37.13 -3.80 -10.01
C VAL A 608 -38.40 -4.59 -10.30
N GLY A 609 -39.53 -4.16 -9.72
CA GLY A 609 -40.82 -4.78 -9.89
C GLY A 609 -41.05 -6.06 -9.08
N SER A 610 -40.16 -6.41 -8.14
CA SER A 610 -40.37 -7.51 -7.20
C SER A 610 -41.09 -7.05 -5.94
N PRO A 611 -41.71 -7.96 -5.17
CA PRO A 611 -42.27 -7.64 -3.87
C PRO A 611 -41.24 -7.08 -2.89
N GLU A 612 -39.97 -7.50 -3.01
CA GLU A 612 -38.83 -7.10 -2.19
C GLU A 612 -38.05 -5.92 -2.78
N GLU A 613 -38.59 -5.18 -3.75
CA GLU A 613 -37.92 -4.10 -4.47
C GLU A 613 -37.20 -3.13 -3.55
N THR A 614 -37.87 -2.65 -2.48
CA THR A 614 -37.28 -1.70 -1.54
C THR A 614 -36.03 -2.26 -0.86
N SER A 615 -36.12 -3.46 -0.30
CA SER A 615 -34.99 -4.14 0.36
C SER A 615 -33.83 -4.36 -0.61
N ARG A 616 -34.12 -4.84 -1.82
CA ARG A 616 -33.12 -5.13 -2.86
C ARG A 616 -32.45 -3.86 -3.41
N LEU A 617 -33.20 -2.76 -3.53
CA LEU A 617 -32.62 -1.45 -3.89
C LEU A 617 -31.68 -0.92 -2.82
N LEU A 618 -32.03 -1.10 -1.53
CA LEU A 618 -31.14 -0.73 -0.42
C LEU A 618 -29.86 -1.57 -0.41
N LEU A 619 -29.93 -2.86 -0.73
CA LEU A 619 -28.74 -3.72 -0.92
C LEU A 619 -27.89 -3.27 -2.12
N CYS A 620 -28.52 -2.88 -3.23
CA CYS A 620 -27.84 -2.31 -4.39
C CYS A 620 -27.09 -1.02 -3.97
N GLU A 621 -27.75 -0.12 -3.28
CA GLU A 621 -27.12 1.14 -2.84
C GLU A 621 -25.99 0.89 -1.84
N ALA A 622 -26.17 0.00 -0.85
CA ALA A 622 -25.11 -0.39 0.07
C ALA A 622 -23.89 -0.96 -0.67
N THR A 623 -24.13 -1.80 -1.69
CA THR A 623 -23.07 -2.36 -2.52
C THR A 623 -22.35 -1.26 -3.31
N ALA A 624 -23.09 -0.33 -3.92
CA ALA A 624 -22.52 0.79 -4.65
C ALA A 624 -21.67 1.70 -3.73
N ILE A 625 -22.12 1.98 -2.51
CA ILE A 625 -21.37 2.77 -1.52
C ILE A 625 -20.06 2.08 -1.16
N VAL A 626 -20.09 0.79 -0.84
CA VAL A 626 -18.86 0.03 -0.49
C VAL A 626 -17.91 -0.04 -1.68
N MET A 627 -18.41 -0.29 -2.91
CA MET A 627 -17.57 -0.29 -4.12
C MET A 627 -16.91 1.07 -4.35
N ARG A 628 -17.67 2.17 -4.24
CA ARG A 628 -17.14 3.54 -4.37
C ARG A 628 -16.07 3.83 -3.33
N LYS A 629 -16.25 3.38 -2.09
CA LYS A 629 -15.23 3.53 -1.06
C LYS A 629 -13.97 2.71 -1.41
N CYS A 630 -14.09 1.47 -1.86
CA CYS A 630 -12.94 0.69 -2.32
C CYS A 630 -12.22 1.37 -3.49
N PHE A 631 -12.95 1.89 -4.49
CA PHE A 631 -12.36 2.67 -5.58
C PHE A 631 -11.59 3.89 -5.07
N ASN A 632 -12.19 4.67 -4.16
CA ASN A 632 -11.53 5.82 -3.56
C ASN A 632 -10.24 5.42 -2.84
N LEU A 633 -10.25 4.34 -2.05
CA LEU A 633 -9.07 3.84 -1.35
C LEU A 633 -7.97 3.34 -2.30
N LEU A 634 -8.34 2.80 -3.45
CA LEU A 634 -7.42 2.37 -4.51
C LEU A 634 -7.01 3.50 -5.47
N GLY A 635 -7.49 4.72 -5.25
CA GLY A 635 -7.24 5.86 -6.13
C GLY A 635 -7.88 5.70 -7.51
N ILE A 636 -8.97 4.95 -7.61
CA ILE A 636 -9.73 4.68 -8.83
C ILE A 636 -10.94 5.62 -8.90
N GLU A 637 -11.15 6.24 -10.08
CA GLU A 637 -12.32 7.08 -10.32
C GLU A 637 -13.53 6.22 -10.70
N PRO A 638 -14.65 6.27 -9.94
CA PRO A 638 -15.83 5.49 -10.26
C PRO A 638 -16.56 6.00 -11.50
N VAL A 639 -17.07 5.09 -12.32
CA VAL A 639 -17.89 5.39 -13.48
C VAL A 639 -19.35 5.00 -13.20
N TYR A 640 -20.26 5.90 -13.49
CA TYR A 640 -21.69 5.75 -13.18
C TYR A 640 -22.54 5.31 -14.38
N LYS A 641 -22.00 5.44 -15.57
CA LYS A 641 -22.64 5.08 -16.84
C LYS A 641 -21.56 4.57 -17.79
N ILE A 642 -21.76 3.42 -18.38
CA ILE A 642 -20.90 2.85 -19.43
C ILE A 642 -21.79 2.20 -20.50
#